data_b32d6a214d6169c141c7512b33f8aad8
#
_entry.id   b32d6a214d6169c141c7512b33f8aad8
#
_cell.length_a   1.000
_cell.length_b   1.000
_cell.length_c   1.000
_cell.angle_alpha   90.00
_cell.angle_beta   90.00
_cell.angle_gamma   90.00
#
_symmetry.space_group_name_H-M   'P 1'
#
loop_
_entity.id
_entity.type
_entity.pdbx_description
1 polymer ?
#
loop_
_entity_poly.entity_id
_entity_poly.type
_entity_poly.pdbx_seq_one_letter_code
_entity_poly.pdbx_strand_id
1 'polypeptide(L)'
;MSDDRAAPTPDQAAAHDFLSELRTRITTQPLPYQYGVEARALESLWEVFGQARAAMKNHPGCAAFAQRTTEMLNLDLRPMTAKWHRAYEEGQLNSRDGANEFREDLEAVQVKLRTFAGELHRMAYGTAGSDALTPAALADAELERCLKDLPYGIARTGLIPDAMVDAINAKEAAAVAARRKRCKAKAKPEPEADSGPKPEPQSEPEPAATNAVGLGLSGGGIRSATFCLGVTQVLAERNLLKDVDFLSTVSGGGFVGCFLTTRLGRGEPHADIAGPRGPDPAAIRYVRQHAKYLSASNLKERWSMVTASLAGMILNWTAPLFVIALAALVALSLPSLRWDLLLLTSGAATLASLLVYAFGMRYARSSGGTLLAIIASVTLVIAALWLLMRTYDFIAAHIGITAGWGLTGVIAAGITAFPTIVRFIPFLGKPHVRRIALRAMLILAGLIVPLGGIALAFWFYHLGRQPLDPAASAANPLHYADGRTVLAIVTALLGLIALLLLDINATSPHRLYRNLLARTFVQRSEDDVAPVPLAAINPESSAPYHLINATVNLPSSNSSALRERKSDFFLFSKYWCGAPSIGYVETGAWSAGRAPLDLATAMAVSGAAASPYMGLGSFPTLSALLAFLNVRLGYWILRPKNTRLFKAPGFACLLREMTGVAMSEKQSWINLSDGGHIENMAIYELLRRRCKFIISIDGEADPQSTFAGHLTLVRHAQIDFGVRIEPDLTALRPDIKSKFSQTHAMLSRVHYPAAGGLPAGEGLILYMKLSVTGNELEMIKRYRLLHPDFPHQTTLDQFFDEEQFEAYRQLGVHVAEGLFARALLHGLEPATVRGWFAALARNLLLPER
;
A
#
# COMPACT_ATOMS: atom_id res chain seq x y z
N MET A 1 47.23 -46.71 -49.77
CA MET A 1 47.67 -45.39 -49.50
C MET A 1 47.77 -45.25 -47.98
N SER A 2 48.97 -45.42 -47.46
CA SER A 2 49.30 -45.29 -46.06
C SER A 2 49.11 -43.79 -45.64
N ASP A 3 48.28 -43.58 -44.63
CA ASP A 3 48.03 -42.25 -44.03
C ASP A 3 49.28 -41.89 -43.19
N ASP A 4 50.23 -41.23 -43.83
CA ASP A 4 51.49 -40.77 -43.24
C ASP A 4 51.23 -39.47 -42.46
N ARG A 5 50.34 -39.51 -41.41
CA ARG A 5 50.21 -38.44 -40.46
C ARG A 5 51.42 -38.54 -39.51
N ALA A 6 52.27 -37.54 -39.59
CA ALA A 6 53.36 -37.40 -38.62
C ALA A 6 52.76 -37.40 -37.20
N ALA A 7 53.41 -38.06 -36.25
CA ALA A 7 52.99 -38.11 -34.86
C ALA A 7 52.85 -36.67 -34.30
N PRO A 8 51.82 -36.39 -33.59
CA PRO A 8 51.56 -35.00 -33.07
C PRO A 8 52.73 -34.56 -32.19
N THR A 9 53.12 -33.30 -32.34
CA THR A 9 54.14 -32.70 -31.44
C THR A 9 53.68 -32.71 -30.03
N PRO A 10 54.54 -32.66 -29.01
CA PRO A 10 54.14 -32.53 -27.60
C PRO A 10 53.21 -31.33 -27.34
N ASP A 11 53.42 -30.20 -28.00
CA ASP A 11 52.54 -29.01 -27.91
C ASP A 11 51.16 -29.27 -28.52
N GLN A 12 51.10 -29.99 -29.67
CA GLN A 12 49.81 -30.36 -30.29
C GLN A 12 48.99 -31.32 -29.42
N ALA A 13 49.62 -32.31 -28.83
CA ALA A 13 49.01 -33.30 -27.98
C ALA A 13 48.50 -32.65 -26.64
N ALA A 14 49.35 -31.86 -26.00
CA ALA A 14 48.98 -31.13 -24.79
C ALA A 14 47.83 -30.12 -25.05
N ALA A 15 47.86 -29.43 -26.18
CA ALA A 15 46.82 -28.50 -26.58
C ALA A 15 45.49 -29.21 -26.86
N HIS A 16 45.50 -30.40 -27.48
CA HIS A 16 44.29 -31.23 -27.73
C HIS A 16 43.63 -31.69 -26.42
N ASP A 17 44.42 -32.24 -25.49
CA ASP A 17 43.92 -32.74 -24.22
C ASP A 17 43.27 -31.57 -23.39
N PHE A 18 44.00 -30.50 -23.28
CA PHE A 18 43.53 -29.36 -22.49
C PHE A 18 42.34 -28.62 -23.14
N LEU A 19 42.32 -28.53 -24.46
CA LEU A 19 41.18 -27.97 -25.20
C LEU A 19 39.88 -28.76 -24.96
N SER A 20 39.96 -30.08 -24.89
CA SER A 20 38.81 -30.93 -24.61
C SER A 20 38.23 -30.65 -23.22
N GLU A 21 39.09 -30.50 -22.22
CA GLU A 21 38.68 -30.12 -20.86
C GLU A 21 38.04 -28.71 -20.81
N LEU A 22 38.62 -27.70 -21.47
CA LEU A 22 38.09 -26.38 -21.52
C LEU A 22 36.70 -26.29 -22.18
N ARG A 23 36.49 -27.00 -23.30
CA ARG A 23 35.23 -26.94 -24.06
C ARG A 23 34.07 -27.67 -23.40
N THR A 24 34.35 -28.67 -22.59
CA THR A 24 33.35 -29.50 -21.91
C THR A 24 32.94 -28.95 -20.54
N ARG A 25 33.61 -27.90 -20.05
CA ARG A 25 33.36 -27.26 -18.72
C ARG A 25 32.72 -25.89 -18.85
N ILE A 26 32.27 -25.36 -17.70
CA ILE A 26 31.71 -24.03 -17.58
C ILE A 26 32.70 -22.90 -17.96
N THR A 27 33.97 -23.22 -18.13
CA THR A 27 35.06 -22.30 -18.49
C THR A 27 34.82 -21.55 -19.78
N THR A 28 34.19 -22.17 -20.76
CA THR A 28 33.86 -21.57 -22.06
C THR A 28 32.36 -21.52 -22.34
N GLN A 29 31.55 -22.18 -21.51
CA GLN A 29 30.10 -22.27 -21.63
C GLN A 29 29.43 -21.30 -20.68
N PRO A 30 28.38 -20.55 -21.07
CA PRO A 30 27.67 -19.69 -20.19
C PRO A 30 26.97 -20.49 -19.06
N LEU A 31 26.98 -19.93 -17.85
CA LEU A 31 26.27 -20.49 -16.70
C LEU A 31 24.79 -20.23 -16.84
N PRO A 32 23.90 -21.24 -17.01
CA PRO A 32 22.46 -21.01 -17.13
C PRO A 32 21.91 -20.28 -15.90
N TYR A 33 21.15 -19.21 -16.11
CA TYR A 33 20.71 -18.37 -15.01
C TYR A 33 19.78 -19.11 -14.03
N GLN A 34 18.87 -19.91 -14.56
CA GLN A 34 17.86 -20.62 -13.77
C GLN A 34 18.37 -21.87 -13.05
N TYR A 35 19.36 -22.55 -13.63
CA TYR A 35 19.83 -23.88 -13.17
C TYR A 35 21.29 -23.88 -12.79
N GLY A 36 22.01 -22.83 -13.08
CA GLY A 36 23.44 -22.73 -12.76
C GLY A 36 23.64 -22.52 -11.25
N VAL A 37 24.68 -23.19 -10.72
CA VAL A 37 25.09 -23.06 -9.32
C VAL A 37 26.47 -22.43 -9.30
N GLU A 38 26.56 -21.18 -8.82
CA GLU A 38 27.76 -20.33 -8.84
C GLU A 38 28.94 -20.99 -8.13
N ALA A 39 28.69 -21.59 -6.96
CA ALA A 39 29.72 -22.30 -6.20
C ALA A 39 30.32 -23.47 -7.00
N ARG A 40 29.49 -24.20 -7.77
CA ARG A 40 29.94 -25.30 -8.63
C ARG A 40 30.69 -24.78 -9.86
N ALA A 41 30.26 -23.64 -10.41
CA ALA A 41 30.99 -22.99 -11.49
C ALA A 41 32.39 -22.53 -11.02
N LEU A 42 32.50 -21.95 -9.82
CA LEU A 42 33.78 -21.59 -9.21
C LEU A 42 34.70 -22.79 -8.97
N GLU A 43 34.14 -23.89 -8.46
CA GLU A 43 34.86 -25.14 -8.27
C GLU A 43 35.39 -25.67 -9.62
N SER A 44 34.57 -25.68 -10.67
CA SER A 44 34.97 -26.11 -12.03
C SER A 44 36.05 -25.20 -12.62
N LEU A 45 36.06 -23.89 -12.36
CA LEU A 45 37.16 -22.99 -12.74
C LEU A 45 38.46 -23.33 -12.00
N TRP A 46 38.38 -23.72 -10.72
CA TRP A 46 39.54 -24.10 -9.93
C TRP A 46 40.19 -25.40 -10.43
N GLU A 47 39.37 -26.36 -10.86
CA GLU A 47 39.88 -27.63 -11.41
C GLU A 47 40.73 -27.44 -12.66
N VAL A 48 40.54 -26.36 -13.43
CA VAL A 48 41.32 -26.06 -14.65
C VAL A 48 42.81 -26.02 -14.38
N PHE A 49 43.20 -25.49 -13.19
CA PHE A 49 44.62 -25.50 -12.78
C PHE A 49 45.21 -26.93 -12.69
N GLY A 50 44.41 -27.90 -12.22
CA GLY A 50 44.76 -29.29 -12.14
C GLY A 50 44.92 -29.91 -13.53
N GLN A 51 43.99 -29.67 -14.40
CA GLN A 51 43.99 -30.24 -15.78
C GLN A 51 45.13 -29.65 -16.62
N ALA A 52 45.45 -28.37 -16.50
CA ALA A 52 46.62 -27.77 -17.15
C ALA A 52 47.92 -28.44 -16.72
N ARG A 53 48.09 -28.65 -15.40
CA ARG A 53 49.27 -29.35 -14.87
C ARG A 53 49.36 -30.82 -15.37
N ALA A 54 48.21 -31.49 -15.48
CA ALA A 54 48.15 -32.84 -15.99
C ALA A 54 48.58 -32.89 -17.48
N ALA A 55 48.04 -32.00 -18.33
CA ALA A 55 48.43 -31.92 -19.74
C ALA A 55 49.93 -31.65 -19.92
N MET A 56 50.54 -30.73 -19.13
CA MET A 56 51.99 -30.45 -19.17
C MET A 56 52.85 -31.66 -18.72
N LYS A 57 52.36 -32.43 -17.74
CA LYS A 57 53.07 -33.61 -17.24
C LYS A 57 52.97 -34.81 -18.19
N ASN A 58 51.83 -34.98 -18.82
CA ASN A 58 51.55 -36.09 -19.75
C ASN A 58 52.33 -35.93 -21.09
N HIS A 59 52.66 -34.68 -21.46
CA HIS A 59 53.32 -34.35 -22.72
C HIS A 59 54.64 -33.58 -22.47
N PRO A 60 55.69 -34.24 -21.95
CA PRO A 60 57.00 -33.60 -21.70
C PRO A 60 57.55 -32.97 -22.98
N GLY A 61 58.04 -31.72 -22.90
CA GLY A 61 58.55 -30.96 -24.03
C GLY A 61 57.53 -30.00 -24.70
N CYS A 62 56.31 -29.89 -24.19
CA CYS A 62 55.29 -28.94 -24.66
C CYS A 62 55.59 -27.49 -24.18
N ALA A 63 56.71 -26.91 -24.59
CA ALA A 63 57.19 -25.63 -24.07
C ALA A 63 56.28 -24.45 -24.45
N ALA A 64 55.83 -24.36 -25.69
CA ALA A 64 54.95 -23.31 -26.19
C ALA A 64 53.56 -23.37 -25.53
N PHE A 65 52.99 -24.58 -25.43
CA PHE A 65 51.75 -24.80 -24.69
C PHE A 65 51.88 -24.40 -23.22
N ALA A 66 52.94 -24.85 -22.56
CA ALA A 66 53.16 -24.61 -21.13
C ALA A 66 53.29 -23.11 -20.82
N GLN A 67 54.06 -22.37 -21.62
CA GLN A 67 54.22 -20.93 -21.45
C GLN A 67 52.87 -20.22 -21.57
N ARG A 68 52.16 -20.42 -22.68
CA ARG A 68 50.90 -19.70 -22.94
C ARG A 68 49.79 -20.06 -21.95
N THR A 69 49.72 -21.35 -21.55
CA THR A 69 48.76 -21.81 -20.56
C THR A 69 49.06 -21.22 -19.18
N THR A 70 50.30 -21.13 -18.76
CA THR A 70 50.70 -20.53 -17.49
C THR A 70 50.39 -19.06 -17.44
N GLU A 71 50.59 -18.32 -18.53
CA GLU A 71 50.22 -16.91 -18.66
C GLU A 71 48.70 -16.72 -18.43
N MET A 72 47.85 -17.49 -19.17
CA MET A 72 46.40 -17.44 -19.02
C MET A 72 45.95 -17.77 -17.59
N LEU A 73 46.49 -18.83 -16.99
CA LEU A 73 46.12 -19.25 -15.62
C LEU A 73 46.46 -18.18 -14.58
N ASN A 74 47.61 -17.54 -14.68
CA ASN A 74 48.06 -16.59 -13.65
C ASN A 74 47.54 -15.18 -13.85
N LEU A 75 47.37 -14.73 -15.08
CA LEU A 75 46.97 -13.35 -15.38
C LEU A 75 45.46 -13.21 -15.50
N ASP A 76 44.74 -14.20 -16.02
CA ASP A 76 43.31 -14.09 -16.27
C ASP A 76 42.45 -14.87 -15.27
N LEU A 77 42.83 -16.14 -14.98
CA LEU A 77 41.96 -17.01 -14.17
C LEU A 77 42.20 -16.86 -12.65
N ARG A 78 43.46 -16.77 -12.21
CA ARG A 78 43.82 -16.71 -10.78
C ARG A 78 43.23 -15.52 -10.05
N PRO A 79 43.23 -14.27 -10.57
CA PRO A 79 42.65 -13.15 -9.87
C PRO A 79 41.16 -13.33 -9.59
N MET A 80 40.43 -13.84 -10.58
CA MET A 80 38.96 -14.09 -10.45
C MET A 80 38.71 -15.22 -9.43
N THR A 81 39.39 -16.35 -9.53
CA THR A 81 39.16 -17.46 -8.60
C THR A 81 39.54 -17.08 -7.17
N ALA A 82 40.61 -16.32 -6.95
CA ALA A 82 41.02 -15.85 -5.62
C ALA A 82 39.98 -14.90 -4.99
N LYS A 83 39.45 -13.94 -5.78
CA LYS A 83 38.37 -13.04 -5.33
C LYS A 83 37.15 -13.83 -4.86
N TRP A 84 36.71 -14.75 -5.70
CA TRP A 84 35.42 -15.42 -5.49
C TRP A 84 35.49 -16.62 -4.51
N HIS A 85 36.65 -17.24 -4.29
CA HIS A 85 36.81 -18.19 -3.18
C HIS A 85 36.64 -17.46 -1.83
N ARG A 86 37.22 -16.27 -1.67
CA ARG A 86 37.00 -15.47 -0.47
C ARG A 86 35.54 -15.03 -0.31
N ALA A 87 34.94 -14.53 -1.38
CA ALA A 87 33.53 -14.14 -1.38
C ALA A 87 32.58 -15.33 -1.07
N TYR A 88 32.94 -16.53 -1.50
CA TYR A 88 32.19 -17.75 -1.18
C TYR A 88 32.25 -18.09 0.31
N GLU A 89 33.46 -18.05 0.93
CA GLU A 89 33.62 -18.25 2.36
C GLU A 89 32.86 -17.19 3.20
N GLU A 90 32.77 -15.97 2.70
CA GLU A 90 32.01 -14.87 3.29
C GLU A 90 30.47 -14.99 3.05
N GLY A 91 30.02 -15.98 2.27
CA GLY A 91 28.61 -16.23 2.00
C GLY A 91 28.00 -15.31 0.93
N GLN A 92 28.79 -14.52 0.21
CA GLN A 92 28.27 -13.54 -0.78
C GLN A 92 27.57 -14.22 -1.96
N LEU A 93 28.00 -15.43 -2.37
CA LEU A 93 27.36 -16.20 -3.44
C LEU A 93 25.97 -16.74 -3.09
N ASN A 94 25.53 -16.62 -1.82
CA ASN A 94 24.20 -17.04 -1.41
C ASN A 94 23.13 -15.97 -1.70
N SER A 95 23.54 -14.75 -2.03
CA SER A 95 22.65 -13.67 -2.46
C SER A 95 22.57 -13.61 -3.99
N ARG A 96 21.40 -13.21 -4.53
CA ARG A 96 21.24 -13.09 -6.00
C ARG A 96 22.16 -12.01 -6.58
N ASP A 97 22.40 -10.94 -5.85
CA ASP A 97 23.25 -9.83 -6.30
C ASP A 97 24.72 -10.25 -6.31
N GLY A 98 25.20 -10.96 -5.29
CA GLY A 98 26.53 -11.55 -5.30
C GLY A 98 26.68 -12.62 -6.40
N ALA A 99 25.63 -13.42 -6.65
CA ALA A 99 25.58 -14.34 -7.76
C ALA A 99 25.64 -13.62 -9.12
N ASN A 100 24.94 -12.48 -9.28
CA ASN A 100 25.00 -11.66 -10.49
C ASN A 100 26.39 -11.08 -10.71
N GLU A 101 27.03 -10.52 -9.67
CA GLU A 101 28.40 -9.98 -9.77
C GLU A 101 29.40 -11.10 -10.13
N PHE A 102 29.27 -12.29 -9.52
CA PHE A 102 30.07 -13.45 -9.92
C PHE A 102 29.89 -13.80 -11.41
N ARG A 103 28.65 -13.79 -11.90
CA ARG A 103 28.34 -14.09 -13.29
C ARG A 103 28.90 -13.06 -14.26
N GLU A 104 28.93 -11.78 -13.89
CA GLU A 104 29.59 -10.72 -14.69
C GLU A 104 31.10 -10.96 -14.79
N ASP A 105 31.78 -11.23 -13.66
CA ASP A 105 33.20 -11.57 -13.67
C ASP A 105 33.48 -12.88 -14.41
N LEU A 106 32.61 -13.88 -14.27
CA LEU A 106 32.69 -15.15 -15.01
C LEU A 106 32.61 -14.92 -16.52
N GLU A 107 31.64 -14.12 -16.99
CA GLU A 107 31.49 -13.80 -18.40
C GLU A 107 32.73 -13.11 -18.97
N ALA A 108 33.27 -12.12 -18.22
CA ALA A 108 34.51 -11.43 -18.61
C ALA A 108 35.71 -12.38 -18.77
N VAL A 109 35.85 -13.34 -17.84
CA VAL A 109 36.90 -14.35 -17.93
C VAL A 109 36.60 -15.36 -19.02
N GLN A 110 35.35 -15.79 -19.22
CA GLN A 110 34.95 -16.72 -20.28
C GLN A 110 35.24 -16.18 -21.69
N VAL A 111 35.14 -14.86 -21.92
CA VAL A 111 35.56 -14.23 -23.20
C VAL A 111 37.03 -14.51 -23.47
N LYS A 112 37.90 -14.32 -22.47
CA LYS A 112 39.34 -14.57 -22.58
C LYS A 112 39.62 -16.05 -22.75
N LEU A 113 38.92 -16.93 -22.01
CA LEU A 113 39.06 -18.38 -22.11
C LEU A 113 38.61 -18.92 -23.47
N ARG A 114 37.57 -18.35 -24.10
CA ARG A 114 37.16 -18.71 -25.49
C ARG A 114 38.23 -18.30 -26.50
N THR A 115 38.81 -17.09 -26.35
CA THR A 115 39.93 -16.68 -27.21
C THR A 115 41.10 -17.61 -27.05
N PHE A 116 41.45 -17.98 -25.82
CA PHE A 116 42.52 -18.93 -25.54
C PHE A 116 42.20 -20.36 -26.07
N ALA A 117 40.98 -20.84 -25.97
CA ALA A 117 40.52 -22.07 -26.57
C ALA A 117 40.67 -22.08 -28.10
N GLY A 118 40.45 -20.94 -28.76
CA GLY A 118 40.75 -20.76 -30.19
C GLY A 118 42.24 -20.82 -30.51
N GLU A 119 43.11 -20.32 -29.65
CA GLU A 119 44.59 -20.46 -29.80
C GLU A 119 45.02 -21.90 -29.64
N LEU A 120 44.50 -22.62 -28.63
CA LEU A 120 44.75 -24.05 -28.43
C LEU A 120 44.26 -24.90 -29.62
N HIS A 121 43.09 -24.56 -30.19
CA HIS A 121 42.59 -25.25 -31.37
C HIS A 121 43.56 -25.13 -32.58
N ARG A 122 44.08 -23.92 -32.79
CA ARG A 122 45.08 -23.69 -33.84
C ARG A 122 46.37 -24.44 -33.56
N MET A 123 46.78 -24.48 -32.29
CA MET A 123 48.00 -25.24 -31.89
C MET A 123 47.82 -26.75 -32.10
N ALA A 124 46.67 -27.31 -31.76
CA ALA A 124 46.37 -28.72 -31.87
C ALA A 124 46.12 -29.17 -33.33
N TYR A 125 45.40 -28.35 -34.12
CA TYR A 125 44.88 -28.80 -35.43
C TYR A 125 45.28 -27.94 -36.63
N GLY A 126 45.98 -26.83 -36.38
CA GLY A 126 46.41 -25.92 -37.45
C GLY A 126 45.33 -25.10 -38.11
N THR A 127 44.08 -25.22 -37.66
CA THR A 127 42.91 -24.50 -38.21
C THR A 127 42.18 -23.72 -37.17
N ALA A 128 41.40 -22.71 -37.55
CA ALA A 128 40.50 -21.98 -36.66
C ALA A 128 39.29 -22.87 -36.28
N GLY A 129 38.97 -22.99 -35.00
CA GLY A 129 37.77 -23.71 -34.53
C GLY A 129 36.49 -22.88 -34.70
N SER A 130 35.37 -23.56 -34.90
CA SER A 130 34.06 -22.91 -34.86
C SER A 130 33.57 -22.73 -33.40
N ASP A 131 33.09 -21.56 -33.07
CA ASP A 131 32.38 -21.31 -31.81
C ASP A 131 30.96 -21.90 -31.92
N ALA A 132 30.77 -23.06 -31.35
CA ALA A 132 29.44 -23.65 -31.24
C ALA A 132 29.01 -23.71 -29.78
N LEU A 133 27.77 -23.37 -29.53
CA LEU A 133 26.90 -23.61 -28.37
C LEU A 133 26.65 -22.40 -27.47
N THR A 134 25.53 -21.76 -27.72
CA THR A 134 24.75 -20.99 -26.72
C THR A 134 23.73 -21.94 -26.06
N PRO A 135 23.65 -22.02 -24.73
CA PRO A 135 22.58 -22.78 -24.07
C PRO A 135 21.21 -22.19 -24.36
N ALA A 136 20.22 -23.05 -24.49
CA ALA A 136 18.83 -22.65 -24.68
C ALA A 136 18.33 -21.82 -23.48
N ALA A 137 17.95 -20.58 -23.74
CA ALA A 137 17.07 -19.81 -22.90
C ALA A 137 15.72 -20.54 -22.75
N LEU A 138 14.89 -20.10 -21.82
CA LEU A 138 13.44 -20.45 -21.75
C LEU A 138 12.94 -20.67 -23.17
N ALA A 139 12.29 -21.80 -23.44
CA ALA A 139 11.89 -22.16 -24.82
C ALA A 139 11.25 -20.92 -25.46
N ASP A 140 11.77 -20.47 -26.58
CA ASP A 140 11.32 -19.21 -27.22
C ASP A 140 9.79 -19.16 -27.38
N ALA A 141 9.15 -20.31 -27.56
CA ALA A 141 7.71 -20.47 -27.62
C ALA A 141 6.97 -20.09 -26.29
N GLU A 142 7.58 -20.35 -25.14
CA GLU A 142 6.97 -19.98 -23.85
C GLU A 142 7.11 -18.47 -23.60
N LEU A 143 8.25 -17.91 -23.94
CA LEU A 143 8.47 -16.47 -23.87
C LEU A 143 7.54 -15.72 -24.84
N GLU A 144 7.40 -16.17 -26.06
CA GLU A 144 6.46 -15.61 -27.06
C GLU A 144 5.01 -15.64 -26.55
N ARG A 145 4.59 -16.73 -25.91
CA ARG A 145 3.26 -16.84 -25.30
C ARG A 145 3.06 -15.79 -24.21
N CYS A 146 4.05 -15.66 -23.30
CA CYS A 146 4.00 -14.66 -22.24
C CYS A 146 4.01 -13.20 -22.76
N LEU A 147 4.57 -12.96 -23.96
CA LEU A 147 4.65 -11.63 -24.57
C LEU A 147 3.56 -11.35 -25.60
N LYS A 148 2.67 -12.33 -25.90
CA LYS A 148 1.54 -12.15 -26.81
C LYS A 148 0.68 -10.97 -26.38
N ASP A 149 0.20 -10.20 -27.34
CA ASP A 149 -0.60 -9.00 -27.08
C ASP A 149 -1.87 -9.31 -26.30
N LEU A 150 -2.15 -8.45 -25.30
CA LEU A 150 -3.29 -8.55 -24.40
C LEU A 150 -4.14 -7.28 -24.51
N PRO A 151 -5.42 -7.37 -24.89
CA PRO A 151 -6.35 -6.26 -24.76
C PRO A 151 -6.54 -5.89 -23.29
N TYR A 152 -6.50 -4.59 -22.97
CA TYR A 152 -6.75 -4.09 -21.64
C TYR A 152 -8.13 -3.41 -21.54
N GLY A 153 -8.61 -3.28 -20.32
CA GLY A 153 -9.88 -2.68 -19.97
C GLY A 153 -10.57 -3.49 -18.86
N ILE A 154 -11.58 -2.88 -18.27
CA ILE A 154 -12.42 -3.55 -17.26
C ILE A 154 -13.34 -4.53 -17.97
N ALA A 155 -13.32 -5.81 -17.57
CA ALA A 155 -14.21 -6.82 -18.11
C ALA A 155 -15.63 -6.68 -17.53
N ARG A 156 -16.67 -7.01 -18.31
CA ARG A 156 -18.06 -7.05 -17.88
C ARG A 156 -18.29 -8.31 -17.04
N THR A 157 -18.19 -8.17 -15.72
CA THR A 157 -18.34 -9.28 -14.75
C THR A 157 -19.66 -9.23 -13.97
N GLY A 158 -20.52 -8.24 -14.24
CA GLY A 158 -21.77 -8.01 -13.49
C GLY A 158 -21.56 -7.26 -12.16
N LEU A 159 -20.33 -7.04 -11.71
CA LEU A 159 -20.02 -6.23 -10.52
C LEU A 159 -20.31 -4.74 -10.74
N ILE A 160 -20.17 -4.27 -11.97
CA ILE A 160 -20.45 -2.92 -12.42
C ILE A 160 -21.40 -3.00 -13.61
N PRO A 161 -22.42 -2.15 -13.73
CA PRO A 161 -23.32 -2.13 -14.91
C PRO A 161 -22.52 -1.97 -16.22
N ASP A 162 -22.85 -2.76 -17.24
CA ASP A 162 -22.10 -2.80 -18.52
C ASP A 162 -21.94 -1.45 -19.18
N ALA A 163 -23.00 -0.63 -19.21
CA ALA A 163 -22.93 0.74 -19.75
C ALA A 163 -21.90 1.62 -19.00
N MET A 164 -21.69 1.41 -17.71
CA MET A 164 -20.69 2.11 -16.92
C MET A 164 -19.29 1.58 -17.22
N VAL A 165 -19.13 0.26 -17.39
CA VAL A 165 -17.87 -0.35 -17.81
C VAL A 165 -17.43 0.22 -19.15
N ASP A 166 -18.33 0.33 -20.12
CA ASP A 166 -18.04 0.88 -21.43
C ASP A 166 -17.63 2.37 -21.35
N ALA A 167 -18.32 3.16 -20.53
CA ALA A 167 -18.01 4.57 -20.33
C ALA A 167 -16.63 4.77 -19.67
N ILE A 168 -16.30 3.95 -18.67
CA ILE A 168 -14.98 3.99 -18.01
C ILE A 168 -13.88 3.61 -19.01
N ASN A 169 -14.04 2.47 -19.70
CA ASN A 169 -13.07 1.96 -20.66
C ASN A 169 -12.82 2.97 -21.79
N ALA A 170 -13.84 3.59 -22.34
CA ALA A 170 -13.70 4.58 -23.42
C ALA A 170 -12.88 5.81 -22.98
N LYS A 171 -13.19 6.39 -21.80
CA LYS A 171 -12.47 7.58 -21.31
C LYS A 171 -11.03 7.26 -20.89
N GLU A 172 -10.81 6.10 -20.25
CA GLU A 172 -9.47 5.68 -19.84
C GLU A 172 -8.60 5.33 -21.05
N ALA A 173 -9.14 4.62 -22.05
CA ALA A 173 -8.43 4.33 -23.29
C ALA A 173 -8.01 5.61 -24.03
N ALA A 174 -8.90 6.60 -24.13
CA ALA A 174 -8.60 7.89 -24.73
C ALA A 174 -7.48 8.64 -23.97
N ALA A 175 -7.50 8.58 -22.62
CA ALA A 175 -6.46 9.19 -21.81
C ALA A 175 -5.09 8.52 -22.01
N VAL A 176 -5.05 7.18 -22.06
CA VAL A 176 -3.84 6.40 -22.32
C VAL A 176 -3.31 6.68 -23.73
N ALA A 177 -4.17 6.72 -24.74
CA ALA A 177 -3.78 7.03 -26.12
C ALA A 177 -3.17 8.44 -26.24
N ALA A 178 -3.82 9.45 -25.64
CA ALA A 178 -3.31 10.82 -25.61
C ALA A 178 -1.94 10.90 -24.93
N ARG A 179 -1.76 10.19 -23.82
CA ARG A 179 -0.47 10.11 -23.12
C ARG A 179 0.61 9.44 -23.97
N ARG A 180 0.33 8.28 -24.56
CA ARG A 180 1.28 7.56 -25.44
C ARG A 180 1.71 8.44 -26.62
N LYS A 181 0.77 9.18 -27.24
CA LYS A 181 1.06 10.16 -28.29
C LYS A 181 1.98 11.28 -27.79
N ARG A 182 1.71 11.86 -26.63
CA ARG A 182 2.51 12.92 -26.00
C ARG A 182 3.94 12.48 -25.71
N CYS A 183 4.10 11.29 -25.12
CA CYS A 183 5.43 10.73 -24.81
C CYS A 183 6.25 10.42 -26.08
N LYS A 184 5.60 9.94 -27.15
CA LYS A 184 6.26 9.72 -28.45
C LYS A 184 6.70 11.03 -29.11
N ALA A 185 5.89 12.09 -29.03
CA ALA A 185 6.23 13.41 -29.60
C ALA A 185 7.47 14.04 -28.92
N LYS A 186 7.58 13.90 -27.58
CA LYS A 186 8.75 14.40 -26.84
C LYS A 186 10.05 13.59 -27.08
N ALA A 187 9.95 12.36 -27.61
CA ALA A 187 11.10 11.50 -27.90
C ALA A 187 11.71 11.75 -29.29
N LYS A 188 11.06 12.50 -30.19
CA LYS A 188 11.64 12.89 -31.47
C LYS A 188 12.53 14.12 -31.27
N PRO A 189 13.77 14.15 -31.77
CA PRO A 189 14.56 15.39 -31.82
C PRO A 189 13.80 16.45 -32.63
N GLU A 190 13.90 17.70 -32.22
CA GLU A 190 13.34 18.82 -33.01
C GLU A 190 13.83 18.71 -34.45
N PRO A 191 12.96 18.79 -35.47
CA PRO A 191 13.39 18.79 -36.84
C PRO A 191 14.23 20.06 -37.07
N GLU A 192 15.44 19.90 -37.62
CA GLU A 192 16.18 21.00 -38.20
C GLU A 192 15.27 21.78 -39.11
N ALA A 193 15.22 23.09 -38.90
CA ALA A 193 14.35 24.01 -39.62
C ALA A 193 14.79 24.14 -41.06
N ASP A 194 14.51 23.14 -41.86
CA ASP A 194 14.42 23.32 -43.33
C ASP A 194 13.83 22.05 -44.01
N SER A 195 12.54 21.90 -44.03
CA SER A 195 11.84 21.05 -44.97
C SER A 195 10.35 21.46 -45.03
N GLY A 196 9.90 21.89 -46.19
CA GLY A 196 8.55 22.36 -46.50
C GLY A 196 7.43 21.36 -46.11
N PRO A 197 6.15 21.78 -46.18
CA PRO A 197 5.02 21.01 -45.64
C PRO A 197 4.89 19.65 -46.34
N LYS A 198 5.19 18.58 -45.57
CA LYS A 198 4.88 17.22 -46.00
C LYS A 198 3.37 16.99 -45.79
N PRO A 199 2.71 16.28 -46.72
CA PRO A 199 1.28 15.94 -46.61
C PRO A 199 1.06 15.13 -45.30
N GLU A 200 -0.01 15.47 -44.58
CA GLU A 200 -0.43 14.74 -43.38
C GLU A 200 -0.63 13.27 -43.74
N PRO A 201 -0.01 12.33 -43.02
CA PRO A 201 -0.29 10.92 -43.23
C PRO A 201 -1.75 10.66 -42.83
N GLN A 202 -2.50 10.05 -43.75
CA GLN A 202 -3.85 9.56 -43.52
C GLN A 202 -3.84 8.75 -42.18
N SER A 203 -4.79 9.06 -41.33
CA SER A 203 -4.93 8.41 -40.00
C SER A 203 -5.08 6.89 -40.19
N GLU A 204 -4.00 6.15 -39.95
CA GLU A 204 -4.10 4.72 -39.71
C GLU A 204 -5.08 4.49 -38.57
N PRO A 205 -5.93 3.44 -38.62
CA PRO A 205 -6.84 3.11 -37.55
C PRO A 205 -6.02 2.94 -36.26
N GLU A 206 -6.43 3.64 -35.18
CA GLU A 206 -5.73 3.55 -33.87
C GLU A 206 -5.58 2.07 -33.53
N PRO A 207 -4.34 1.61 -33.24
CA PRO A 207 -4.13 0.22 -32.87
C PRO A 207 -4.97 -0.09 -31.62
N ALA A 208 -5.66 -1.23 -31.64
CA ALA A 208 -6.47 -1.71 -30.52
C ALA A 208 -5.72 -1.49 -29.20
N ALA A 209 -6.43 -1.00 -28.19
CA ALA A 209 -5.86 -0.72 -26.86
C ALA A 209 -5.30 -2.02 -26.25
N THR A 210 -4.00 -2.25 -26.43
CA THR A 210 -3.29 -3.47 -26.00
C THR A 210 -2.11 -3.13 -25.12
N ASN A 211 -1.68 -4.11 -24.35
CA ASN A 211 -0.43 -4.14 -23.56
C ASN A 211 -0.29 -2.93 -22.63
N ALA A 212 -1.29 -2.66 -21.81
CA ALA A 212 -1.18 -1.62 -20.80
C ALA A 212 -0.10 -1.95 -19.77
N VAL A 213 0.67 -0.93 -19.39
CA VAL A 213 1.69 -0.98 -18.35
C VAL A 213 1.15 -0.31 -17.10
N GLY A 214 1.14 -1.05 -15.98
CA GLY A 214 0.73 -0.56 -14.67
C GLY A 214 1.90 -0.43 -13.72
N LEU A 215 1.92 0.66 -12.94
CA LEU A 215 2.83 0.87 -11.81
C LEU A 215 2.02 0.93 -10.52
N GLY A 216 2.24 -0.01 -9.61
CA GLY A 216 1.61 -0.09 -8.31
C GLY A 216 2.56 0.37 -7.20
N LEU A 217 2.15 1.36 -6.40
CA LEU A 217 2.89 1.87 -5.24
C LEU A 217 2.12 1.55 -3.97
N SER A 218 2.67 0.66 -3.13
CA SER A 218 2.00 0.13 -1.95
C SER A 218 1.85 1.14 -0.82
N GLY A 219 0.95 0.83 0.12
CA GLY A 219 0.83 1.54 1.38
C GLY A 219 2.00 1.29 2.34
N GLY A 220 2.07 2.10 3.40
CA GLY A 220 3.10 2.01 4.43
C GLY A 220 3.60 3.36 4.94
N GLY A 221 2.83 4.44 4.74
CA GLY A 221 3.18 5.81 5.16
C GLY A 221 4.44 6.33 4.50
N ILE A 222 5.18 7.21 5.19
CA ILE A 222 6.38 7.86 4.66
C ILE A 222 7.47 6.84 4.28
N ARG A 223 7.55 5.70 4.95
CA ARG A 223 8.50 4.62 4.62
C ARG A 223 8.29 4.12 3.20
N SER A 224 7.05 3.71 2.86
CA SER A 224 6.72 3.27 1.51
C SER A 224 6.90 4.40 0.50
N ALA A 225 6.48 5.62 0.83
CA ALA A 225 6.68 6.79 -0.03
C ALA A 225 8.15 6.94 -0.41
N THR A 226 9.05 6.91 0.57
CA THR A 226 10.48 7.15 0.36
C THR A 226 11.15 6.02 -0.44
N PHE A 227 10.79 4.77 -0.13
CA PHE A 227 11.26 3.60 -0.88
C PHE A 227 10.77 3.62 -2.34
N CYS A 228 9.48 3.86 -2.55
CA CYS A 228 8.88 3.99 -3.90
C CYS A 228 9.51 5.15 -4.70
N LEU A 229 9.86 6.26 -4.03
CA LEU A 229 10.55 7.38 -4.67
C LEU A 229 11.91 6.95 -5.24
N GLY A 230 12.71 6.21 -4.46
CA GLY A 230 14.01 5.69 -4.93
C GLY A 230 13.87 4.80 -6.17
N VAL A 231 12.91 3.87 -6.16
CA VAL A 231 12.63 3.01 -7.33
C VAL A 231 12.18 3.83 -8.54
N THR A 232 11.26 4.79 -8.34
CA THR A 232 10.77 5.62 -9.44
C THR A 232 11.83 6.53 -10.04
N GLN A 233 12.83 6.97 -9.25
CA GLN A 233 13.99 7.71 -9.76
C GLN A 233 14.81 6.87 -10.76
N VAL A 234 15.06 5.59 -10.46
CA VAL A 234 15.76 4.68 -11.37
C VAL A 234 14.95 4.43 -12.64
N LEU A 235 13.63 4.21 -12.52
CA LEU A 235 12.76 4.05 -13.69
C LEU A 235 12.74 5.30 -14.57
N ALA A 236 12.81 6.50 -13.96
CA ALA A 236 12.90 7.76 -14.69
C ALA A 236 14.26 7.90 -15.41
N GLU A 237 15.38 7.59 -14.74
CA GLU A 237 16.73 7.64 -15.31
C GLU A 237 16.89 6.68 -16.49
N ARG A 238 16.33 5.46 -16.36
CA ARG A 238 16.30 4.46 -17.44
C ARG A 238 15.23 4.75 -18.50
N ASN A 239 14.55 5.89 -18.41
CA ASN A 239 13.52 6.33 -19.36
C ASN A 239 12.37 5.31 -19.53
N LEU A 240 12.09 4.45 -18.53
CA LEU A 240 11.00 3.48 -18.56
C LEU A 240 9.68 4.04 -18.03
N LEU A 241 9.74 5.11 -17.22
CA LEU A 241 8.53 5.73 -16.66
C LEU A 241 7.61 6.32 -17.74
N LYS A 242 8.16 6.63 -18.92
CA LYS A 242 7.37 7.08 -20.11
C LYS A 242 6.39 6.03 -20.62
N ASP A 243 6.66 4.72 -20.38
CA ASP A 243 5.84 3.63 -20.88
C ASP A 243 4.71 3.25 -19.93
N VAL A 244 4.72 3.78 -18.69
CA VAL A 244 3.69 3.48 -17.68
C VAL A 244 2.38 4.16 -18.05
N ASP A 245 1.31 3.40 -18.30
CA ASP A 245 -0.02 3.92 -18.67
C ASP A 245 -0.88 4.24 -17.44
N PHE A 246 -0.88 3.33 -16.46
CA PHE A 246 -1.64 3.45 -15.22
C PHE A 246 -0.72 3.51 -14.01
N LEU A 247 -0.92 4.52 -13.17
CA LEU A 247 -0.30 4.63 -11.85
C LEU A 247 -1.36 4.32 -10.80
N SER A 248 -1.21 3.22 -10.07
CA SER A 248 -2.13 2.86 -9.00
C SER A 248 -1.43 2.98 -7.65
N THR A 249 -2.09 3.62 -6.69
CA THR A 249 -1.46 3.99 -5.42
C THR A 249 -2.37 3.78 -4.22
N VAL A 250 -1.75 3.46 -3.08
CA VAL A 250 -2.42 3.32 -1.77
C VAL A 250 -1.58 4.02 -0.72
N SER A 251 -2.22 4.79 0.17
CA SER A 251 -1.59 5.37 1.38
C SER A 251 -0.27 6.10 1.04
N GLY A 252 0.86 5.68 1.65
CA GLY A 252 2.19 6.26 1.40
C GLY A 252 2.61 6.23 -0.08
N GLY A 253 2.26 5.18 -0.83
CA GLY A 253 2.45 5.15 -2.28
C GLY A 253 1.68 6.26 -2.99
N GLY A 254 0.51 6.65 -2.44
CA GLY A 254 -0.29 7.79 -2.91
C GLY A 254 0.42 9.13 -2.75
N PHE A 255 1.32 9.28 -1.77
CA PHE A 255 2.10 10.52 -1.58
C PHE A 255 3.02 10.75 -2.78
N VAL A 256 3.83 9.74 -3.12
CA VAL A 256 4.70 9.80 -4.31
C VAL A 256 3.90 9.81 -5.61
N GLY A 257 2.79 9.06 -5.67
CA GLY A 257 1.91 9.08 -6.84
C GLY A 257 1.34 10.47 -7.12
N CYS A 258 0.93 11.22 -6.09
CA CYS A 258 0.46 12.60 -6.23
C CYS A 258 1.59 13.55 -6.62
N PHE A 259 2.80 13.36 -6.08
CA PHE A 259 4.00 14.08 -6.50
C PHE A 259 4.28 13.89 -7.99
N LEU A 260 4.31 12.63 -8.48
CA LEU A 260 4.50 12.32 -9.90
C LEU A 260 3.38 12.93 -10.77
N THR A 261 2.12 12.79 -10.35
CA THR A 261 0.97 13.32 -11.08
C THR A 261 1.01 14.84 -11.21
N THR A 262 1.43 15.53 -10.15
CA THR A 262 1.52 16.99 -10.14
C THR A 262 2.66 17.49 -11.04
N ARG A 263 3.84 16.88 -10.93
CA ARG A 263 5.04 17.29 -11.69
C ARG A 263 4.91 16.91 -13.16
N LEU A 264 4.83 15.62 -13.45
CA LEU A 264 4.74 15.11 -14.81
C LEU A 264 3.45 15.56 -15.51
N GLY A 265 2.31 15.62 -14.78
CA GLY A 265 1.03 16.06 -15.34
C GLY A 265 1.01 17.49 -15.85
N ARG A 266 1.91 18.35 -15.36
CA ARG A 266 2.14 19.73 -15.86
C ARG A 266 3.26 19.83 -16.90
N GLY A 267 3.76 18.68 -17.36
CA GLY A 267 4.74 18.61 -18.43
C GLY A 267 6.19 18.71 -18.01
N GLU A 268 6.50 18.68 -16.68
CA GLU A 268 7.89 18.62 -16.20
C GLU A 268 8.59 17.37 -16.77
N PRO A 269 9.86 17.46 -17.19
CA PRO A 269 10.56 16.32 -17.77
C PRO A 269 10.87 15.26 -16.73
N HIS A 270 10.99 14.00 -17.13
CA HIS A 270 11.38 12.89 -16.25
C HIS A 270 12.77 13.11 -15.62
N ALA A 271 13.65 13.87 -16.26
CA ALA A 271 14.97 14.23 -15.75
C ALA A 271 14.90 14.99 -14.41
N ASP A 272 13.83 15.74 -14.15
CA ASP A 272 13.65 16.49 -12.89
C ASP A 272 13.36 15.59 -11.68
N ILE A 273 13.14 14.31 -11.89
CA ILE A 273 12.97 13.30 -10.84
C ILE A 273 14.01 12.17 -10.94
N ALA A 274 14.82 12.14 -11.99
CA ALA A 274 15.89 11.16 -12.22
C ALA A 274 17.15 11.47 -11.38
N GLY A 275 18.25 10.80 -11.65
CA GLY A 275 19.55 11.07 -11.03
C GLY A 275 19.68 10.59 -9.58
N PRO A 276 19.42 9.31 -9.27
CA PRO A 276 19.44 8.78 -7.90
C PRO A 276 20.82 8.85 -7.24
N ARG A 277 21.89 8.94 -8.02
CA ARG A 277 23.29 8.99 -7.57
C ARG A 277 23.98 10.34 -7.79
N GLY A 278 23.33 11.25 -8.49
CA GLY A 278 23.84 12.61 -8.76
C GLY A 278 23.38 13.64 -7.72
N PRO A 279 23.66 14.93 -7.99
CA PRO A 279 23.04 15.99 -7.20
C PRO A 279 21.51 15.91 -7.33
N ASP A 280 20.82 15.98 -6.19
CA ASP A 280 19.37 15.88 -6.22
C ASP A 280 18.71 16.96 -7.07
N PRO A 281 17.79 16.59 -7.94
CA PRO A 281 16.91 17.54 -8.60
C PRO A 281 16.17 18.41 -7.57
N ALA A 282 15.84 19.65 -7.95
CA ALA A 282 15.13 20.58 -7.06
C ALA A 282 13.84 19.99 -6.46
N ALA A 283 13.11 19.20 -7.26
CA ALA A 283 11.90 18.53 -6.83
C ALA A 283 12.12 17.52 -5.70
N ILE A 284 13.17 16.71 -5.80
CA ILE A 284 13.53 15.70 -4.78
C ILE A 284 14.04 16.38 -3.51
N ARG A 285 14.87 17.41 -3.66
CA ARG A 285 15.38 18.23 -2.56
C ARG A 285 14.22 18.86 -1.78
N TYR A 286 13.21 19.38 -2.47
CA TYR A 286 12.02 19.95 -1.84
C TYR A 286 11.29 18.91 -0.98
N VAL A 287 11.01 17.71 -1.52
CA VAL A 287 10.34 16.62 -0.76
C VAL A 287 11.17 16.22 0.47
N ARG A 288 12.50 16.06 0.34
CA ARG A 288 13.37 15.70 1.47
C ARG A 288 13.36 16.75 2.57
N GLN A 289 13.45 18.03 2.22
CA GLN A 289 13.42 19.14 3.19
C GLN A 289 12.10 19.21 3.94
N HIS A 290 10.99 18.74 3.33
CA HIS A 290 9.66 18.70 3.93
C HIS A 290 9.25 17.31 4.43
N ALA A 291 10.16 16.33 4.49
CA ALA A 291 9.86 14.94 4.87
C ALA A 291 9.30 14.80 6.31
N LYS A 292 9.66 15.70 7.22
CA LYS A 292 9.05 15.81 8.56
C LYS A 292 7.68 16.51 8.50
N TYR A 293 6.84 16.13 7.54
CA TYR A 293 5.61 16.85 7.21
C TYR A 293 4.61 17.00 8.37
N LEU A 294 4.59 16.06 9.33
CA LEU A 294 3.75 16.17 10.53
C LEU A 294 4.38 17.02 11.65
N SER A 295 5.63 17.46 11.51
CA SER A 295 6.31 18.29 12.49
C SER A 295 6.08 19.77 12.18
N ALA A 296 5.50 20.51 13.13
CA ALA A 296 5.35 21.94 12.99
C ALA A 296 6.72 22.62 12.99
N SER A 297 6.93 23.56 12.06
CA SER A 297 8.19 24.24 11.86
C SER A 297 8.53 25.24 12.99
N ASN A 298 7.49 25.81 13.63
CA ASN A 298 7.65 26.83 14.67
C ASN A 298 6.62 26.69 15.79
N LEU A 299 6.85 27.41 16.90
CA LEU A 299 6.02 27.37 18.11
C LEU A 299 4.57 27.84 17.84
N LYS A 300 4.40 28.84 16.99
CA LYS A 300 3.06 29.36 16.61
C LYS A 300 2.25 28.30 15.88
N GLU A 301 2.85 27.57 14.96
CA GLU A 301 2.22 26.49 14.22
C GLU A 301 1.84 25.33 15.17
N ARG A 302 2.72 24.96 16.10
CA ARG A 302 2.44 23.94 17.14
C ARG A 302 1.24 24.32 17.99
N TRP A 303 1.19 25.55 18.48
CA TRP A 303 0.06 26.04 19.26
C TRP A 303 -1.25 26.07 18.44
N SER A 304 -1.20 26.51 17.19
CA SER A 304 -2.34 26.49 16.28
C SER A 304 -2.85 25.05 16.06
N MET A 305 -1.96 24.08 15.88
CA MET A 305 -2.34 22.67 15.73
C MET A 305 -2.99 22.11 17.00
N VAL A 306 -2.41 22.38 18.17
CA VAL A 306 -2.96 21.91 19.45
C VAL A 306 -4.32 22.54 19.72
N THR A 307 -4.45 23.85 19.57
CA THR A 307 -5.72 24.56 19.81
C THR A 307 -6.82 24.14 18.84
N ALA A 308 -6.50 23.97 17.55
CA ALA A 308 -7.45 23.47 16.56
C ALA A 308 -7.91 22.02 16.87
N SER A 309 -6.99 21.15 17.31
CA SER A 309 -7.31 19.77 17.69
C SER A 309 -8.19 19.73 18.94
N LEU A 310 -7.89 20.53 19.96
CA LEU A 310 -8.70 20.63 21.17
C LEU A 310 -10.09 21.21 20.88
N ALA A 311 -10.18 22.29 20.09
CA ALA A 311 -11.45 22.85 19.67
C ALA A 311 -12.29 21.85 18.87
N GLY A 312 -11.67 21.12 17.95
CA GLY A 312 -12.32 20.04 17.21
C GLY A 312 -12.84 18.93 18.11
N MET A 313 -12.07 18.51 19.11
CA MET A 313 -12.48 17.50 20.09
C MET A 313 -13.67 17.98 20.94
N ILE A 314 -13.62 19.21 21.44
CA ILE A 314 -14.72 19.81 22.23
C ILE A 314 -16.00 19.87 21.39
N LEU A 315 -15.93 20.38 20.16
CA LEU A 315 -17.07 20.40 19.24
C LEU A 315 -17.62 19.00 18.97
N ASN A 316 -16.74 18.01 18.81
CA ASN A 316 -17.15 16.63 18.60
C ASN A 316 -17.90 16.04 19.80
N TRP A 317 -17.53 16.44 21.03
CA TRP A 317 -18.19 15.99 22.25
C TRP A 317 -19.60 16.54 22.41
N THR A 318 -19.96 17.67 21.78
CA THR A 318 -21.33 18.24 21.86
C THR A 318 -22.41 17.24 21.43
N ALA A 319 -22.08 16.34 20.46
CA ALA A 319 -23.02 15.35 19.94
C ALA A 319 -23.39 14.24 20.96
N PRO A 320 -22.44 13.48 21.54
CA PRO A 320 -22.75 12.49 22.57
C PRO A 320 -23.30 13.14 23.85
N LEU A 321 -22.80 14.33 24.23
CA LEU A 321 -23.33 15.06 25.38
C LEU A 321 -24.80 15.48 25.18
N PHE A 322 -25.16 15.91 23.95
CA PHE A 322 -26.56 16.19 23.62
C PHE A 322 -27.46 14.97 23.79
N VAL A 323 -27.05 13.81 23.30
CA VAL A 323 -27.83 12.56 23.43
C VAL A 323 -28.02 12.18 24.89
N ILE A 324 -26.95 12.26 25.70
CA ILE A 324 -26.99 11.92 27.13
C ILE A 324 -27.86 12.91 27.92
N ALA A 325 -27.70 14.21 27.67
CA ALA A 325 -28.53 15.25 28.31
C ALA A 325 -30.02 15.11 27.94
N LEU A 326 -30.31 14.85 26.65
CA LEU A 326 -31.67 14.60 26.18
C LEU A 326 -32.25 13.34 26.84
N ALA A 327 -31.50 12.26 26.97
CA ALA A 327 -31.94 11.03 27.66
C ALA A 327 -32.27 11.31 29.13
N ALA A 328 -31.42 12.09 29.84
CA ALA A 328 -31.68 12.51 31.22
C ALA A 328 -32.94 13.38 31.32
N LEU A 329 -33.14 14.33 30.39
CA LEU A 329 -34.30 15.19 30.35
C LEU A 329 -35.61 14.39 30.09
N VAL A 330 -35.54 13.42 29.16
CA VAL A 330 -36.66 12.49 28.89
C VAL A 330 -36.97 11.65 30.15
N ALA A 331 -35.94 11.13 30.83
CA ALA A 331 -36.13 10.34 32.06
C ALA A 331 -36.86 11.17 33.15
N LEU A 332 -36.61 12.49 33.22
CA LEU A 332 -37.24 13.39 34.17
C LEU A 332 -38.65 13.87 33.75
N SER A 333 -39.07 13.57 32.51
CA SER A 333 -40.36 14.08 31.97
C SER A 333 -41.61 13.44 32.60
N LEU A 334 -41.46 12.22 33.15
CA LEU A 334 -42.56 11.44 33.73
C LEU A 334 -42.22 11.01 35.17
N PRO A 335 -43.23 10.88 36.05
CA PRO A 335 -43.08 10.26 37.37
C PRO A 335 -42.62 8.80 37.28
N SER A 336 -41.89 8.33 38.29
CA SER A 336 -41.35 6.95 38.35
C SER A 336 -42.40 5.83 38.15
N LEU A 337 -43.61 6.02 38.70
CA LEU A 337 -44.72 5.06 38.53
C LEU A 337 -45.13 4.89 37.06
N ARG A 338 -45.08 5.99 36.25
CA ARG A 338 -45.41 5.94 34.83
C ARG A 338 -44.30 5.21 34.03
N TRP A 339 -43.04 5.30 34.43
CA TRP A 339 -41.96 4.55 33.82
C TRP A 339 -42.06 3.04 34.11
N ASP A 340 -42.48 2.63 35.32
CA ASP A 340 -42.75 1.26 35.66
C ASP A 340 -43.86 0.67 34.77
N LEU A 341 -44.94 1.43 34.57
CA LEU A 341 -46.03 1.04 33.68
C LEU A 341 -45.62 0.96 32.21
N LEU A 342 -44.81 1.95 31.74
CA LEU A 342 -44.28 1.92 30.37
C LEU A 342 -43.37 0.73 30.14
N LEU A 343 -42.50 0.39 31.09
CA LEU A 343 -41.65 -0.80 30.99
C LEU A 343 -42.45 -2.10 30.94
N LEU A 344 -43.49 -2.21 31.82
CA LEU A 344 -44.36 -3.36 31.85
C LEU A 344 -45.14 -3.55 30.54
N THR A 345 -45.76 -2.46 30.03
CA THR A 345 -46.56 -2.49 28.80
C THR A 345 -45.71 -2.74 27.56
N SER A 346 -44.55 -2.09 27.45
CA SER A 346 -43.63 -2.33 26.32
C SER A 346 -42.98 -3.72 26.37
N GLY A 347 -42.70 -4.25 27.55
CA GLY A 347 -42.26 -5.62 27.78
C GLY A 347 -43.33 -6.66 27.36
N ALA A 348 -44.59 -6.42 27.75
CA ALA A 348 -45.69 -7.24 27.31
C ALA A 348 -45.89 -7.19 25.79
N ALA A 349 -45.76 -6.00 25.18
CA ALA A 349 -45.82 -5.83 23.72
C ALA A 349 -44.67 -6.58 23.02
N THR A 350 -43.48 -6.56 23.60
CA THR A 350 -42.32 -7.30 23.08
C THR A 350 -42.58 -8.80 23.15
N LEU A 351 -43.08 -9.31 24.28
CA LEU A 351 -43.41 -10.70 24.46
C LEU A 351 -44.51 -11.13 23.49
N ALA A 352 -45.57 -10.35 23.35
CA ALA A 352 -46.64 -10.61 22.39
C ALA A 352 -46.14 -10.65 20.94
N SER A 353 -45.28 -9.68 20.56
CA SER A 353 -44.68 -9.67 19.23
C SER A 353 -43.73 -10.84 18.99
N LEU A 354 -43.00 -11.30 20.03
CA LEU A 354 -42.17 -12.51 19.98
C LEU A 354 -43.02 -13.76 19.77
N LEU A 355 -44.15 -13.89 20.45
CA LEU A 355 -45.09 -15.01 20.28
C LEU A 355 -45.71 -15.03 18.87
N VAL A 356 -46.09 -13.85 18.35
CA VAL A 356 -46.59 -13.71 16.96
C VAL A 356 -45.51 -14.07 15.95
N TYR A 357 -44.28 -13.66 16.19
CA TYR A 357 -43.15 -14.02 15.33
C TYR A 357 -42.84 -15.51 15.36
N ALA A 358 -42.79 -16.10 16.56
CA ALA A 358 -42.57 -17.55 16.74
C ALA A 358 -43.68 -18.41 16.10
N PHE A 359 -44.95 -17.99 16.23
CA PHE A 359 -46.08 -18.64 15.57
C PHE A 359 -45.99 -18.48 14.05
N GLY A 360 -45.64 -17.28 13.56
CA GLY A 360 -45.42 -17.01 12.11
C GLY A 360 -44.31 -17.87 11.51
N MET A 361 -43.21 -18.08 12.24
CA MET A 361 -42.14 -19.00 11.80
C MET A 361 -42.62 -20.44 11.62
N ARG A 362 -43.48 -20.93 12.52
CA ARG A 362 -44.06 -22.29 12.45
C ARG A 362 -44.88 -22.51 11.19
N TYR A 363 -45.47 -21.48 10.60
CA TYR A 363 -46.28 -21.49 9.40
C TYR A 363 -45.65 -20.86 8.19
N ALA A 364 -44.29 -20.73 8.17
CA ALA A 364 -43.48 -20.19 7.06
C ALA A 364 -43.85 -18.75 6.59
N ARG A 365 -44.36 -17.91 7.48
CA ARG A 365 -44.62 -16.47 7.23
C ARG A 365 -43.55 -15.61 7.90
N SER A 366 -42.70 -14.96 7.11
CA SER A 366 -41.51 -14.22 7.63
C SER A 366 -41.74 -12.73 7.97
N SER A 367 -42.96 -12.21 7.97
CA SER A 367 -43.20 -10.75 7.99
C SER A 367 -43.15 -10.07 9.37
N GLY A 368 -42.95 -10.81 10.48
CA GLY A 368 -42.99 -10.23 11.84
C GLY A 368 -41.67 -9.78 12.45
N GLY A 369 -40.54 -10.15 11.87
CA GLY A 369 -39.22 -9.93 12.50
C GLY A 369 -38.83 -8.45 12.63
N THR A 370 -39.17 -7.62 11.66
CA THR A 370 -38.87 -6.17 11.70
C THR A 370 -39.66 -5.46 12.77
N LEU A 371 -40.98 -5.81 12.91
CA LEU A 371 -41.85 -5.27 13.94
C LEU A 371 -41.37 -5.66 15.34
N LEU A 372 -41.03 -6.93 15.54
CA LEU A 372 -40.43 -7.43 16.78
C LEU A 372 -39.15 -6.65 17.13
N ALA A 373 -38.25 -6.47 16.16
CA ALA A 373 -37.01 -5.73 16.37
C ALA A 373 -37.23 -4.25 16.79
N ILE A 374 -38.21 -3.59 16.16
CA ILE A 374 -38.56 -2.19 16.53
C ILE A 374 -39.14 -2.15 17.95
N ILE A 375 -40.11 -3.00 18.28
CA ILE A 375 -40.75 -3.02 19.61
C ILE A 375 -39.73 -3.38 20.68
N ALA A 376 -38.87 -4.39 20.46
CA ALA A 376 -37.82 -4.77 21.38
C ALA A 376 -36.78 -3.64 21.58
N SER A 377 -36.42 -2.91 20.52
CA SER A 377 -35.51 -1.75 20.61
C SER A 377 -36.11 -0.62 21.44
N VAL A 378 -37.39 -0.32 21.26
CA VAL A 378 -38.08 0.69 22.06
C VAL A 378 -38.14 0.26 23.54
N THR A 379 -38.45 -1.01 23.80
CA THR A 379 -38.46 -1.56 25.17
C THR A 379 -37.09 -1.50 25.82
N LEU A 380 -36.01 -1.80 25.05
CA LEU A 380 -34.64 -1.68 25.54
C LEU A 380 -34.29 -0.23 25.95
N VAL A 381 -34.69 0.76 25.15
CA VAL A 381 -34.49 2.18 25.47
C VAL A 381 -35.28 2.57 26.75
N ILE A 382 -36.53 2.15 26.86
CA ILE A 382 -37.33 2.37 28.08
C ILE A 382 -36.67 1.73 29.29
N ALA A 383 -36.21 0.47 29.16
CA ALA A 383 -35.53 -0.24 30.21
C ALA A 383 -34.22 0.44 30.63
N ALA A 384 -33.45 0.96 29.69
CA ALA A 384 -32.21 1.70 29.97
C ALA A 384 -32.47 3.00 30.74
N LEU A 385 -33.49 3.75 30.35
CA LEU A 385 -33.90 4.98 31.08
C LEU A 385 -34.45 4.66 32.47
N TRP A 386 -35.26 3.61 32.60
CA TRP A 386 -35.75 3.13 33.87
C TRP A 386 -34.60 2.66 34.78
N LEU A 387 -33.65 1.89 34.26
CA LEU A 387 -32.50 1.45 35.01
C LEU A 387 -31.62 2.63 35.48
N LEU A 388 -31.42 3.64 34.62
CA LEU A 388 -30.71 4.86 34.96
C LEU A 388 -31.34 5.52 36.22
N MET A 389 -32.68 5.70 36.21
CA MET A 389 -33.38 6.31 37.33
C MET A 389 -33.30 5.46 38.61
N ARG A 390 -33.58 4.14 38.53
CA ARG A 390 -33.53 3.23 39.66
C ARG A 390 -32.15 3.10 40.26
N THR A 391 -31.12 3.00 39.42
CA THR A 391 -29.75 2.95 39.88
C THR A 391 -29.31 4.26 40.54
N TYR A 392 -29.76 5.42 40.01
CA TYR A 392 -29.49 6.70 40.63
C TYR A 392 -30.17 6.78 42.01
N ASP A 393 -31.46 6.42 42.13
CA ASP A 393 -32.19 6.47 43.41
C ASP A 393 -31.57 5.51 44.42
N PHE A 394 -31.12 4.32 44.02
CA PHE A 394 -30.40 3.38 44.87
C PHE A 394 -29.08 3.96 45.40
N ILE A 395 -28.25 4.53 44.52
CA ILE A 395 -26.97 5.13 44.86
C ILE A 395 -27.19 6.33 45.81
N ALA A 396 -28.19 7.20 45.54
CA ALA A 396 -28.53 8.35 46.36
C ALA A 396 -29.00 7.96 47.77
N ALA A 397 -29.73 6.85 47.89
CA ALA A 397 -30.27 6.35 49.17
C ALA A 397 -29.26 5.61 50.03
N HIS A 398 -28.32 4.83 49.43
CA HIS A 398 -27.48 3.87 50.17
C HIS A 398 -26.00 4.21 50.22
N ILE A 399 -25.48 4.96 49.22
CA ILE A 399 -24.06 5.24 49.03
C ILE A 399 -23.72 6.70 49.28
N GLY A 400 -24.71 7.60 49.10
CA GLY A 400 -24.55 9.04 49.13
C GLY A 400 -24.01 9.62 47.80
N ILE A 401 -24.45 10.83 47.47
CA ILE A 401 -24.13 11.47 46.17
C ILE A 401 -22.63 11.77 46.05
N THR A 402 -21.95 12.05 47.19
CA THR A 402 -20.50 12.30 47.26
C THR A 402 -19.65 11.09 46.81
N ALA A 403 -20.11 9.85 47.07
CA ALA A 403 -19.40 8.64 46.61
C ALA A 403 -19.55 8.41 45.09
N GLY A 404 -20.64 8.87 44.45
CA GLY A 404 -20.77 8.86 42.97
C GLY A 404 -19.73 9.73 42.26
N TRP A 405 -19.27 10.80 42.86
CA TRP A 405 -18.18 11.65 42.36
C TRP A 405 -16.80 10.95 42.45
N GLY A 406 -16.61 10.05 43.42
CA GLY A 406 -15.40 9.20 43.49
C GLY A 406 -15.25 8.28 42.28
N LEU A 407 -16.36 7.79 41.71
CA LEU A 407 -16.33 6.96 40.48
C LEU A 407 -15.87 7.76 39.25
N THR A 408 -16.29 9.04 39.14
CA THR A 408 -15.81 9.91 38.06
C THR A 408 -14.32 10.23 38.20
N GLY A 409 -13.81 10.37 39.42
CA GLY A 409 -12.39 10.52 39.74
C GLY A 409 -11.58 9.29 39.35
N VAL A 410 -12.09 8.08 39.62
CA VAL A 410 -11.45 6.81 39.22
C VAL A 410 -11.40 6.67 37.70
N ILE A 411 -12.48 7.04 36.97
CA ILE A 411 -12.51 7.01 35.49
C ILE A 411 -11.51 8.04 34.94
N ALA A 412 -11.46 9.25 35.48
CA ALA A 412 -10.51 10.29 35.06
C ALA A 412 -9.06 9.85 35.33
N ALA A 413 -8.77 9.25 36.48
CA ALA A 413 -7.46 8.67 36.80
C ALA A 413 -7.07 7.52 35.86
N GLY A 414 -8.04 6.67 35.51
CA GLY A 414 -7.83 5.61 34.51
C GLY A 414 -7.46 6.16 33.12
N ILE A 415 -8.13 7.22 32.68
CA ILE A 415 -7.85 7.89 31.39
C ILE A 415 -6.43 8.50 31.41
N THR A 416 -6.04 9.15 32.49
CA THR A 416 -4.71 9.80 32.63
C THR A 416 -3.58 8.79 32.78
N ALA A 417 -3.81 7.66 33.44
CA ALA A 417 -2.83 6.58 33.62
C ALA A 417 -2.63 5.73 32.36
N PHE A 418 -3.59 5.71 31.44
CA PHE A 418 -3.60 4.87 30.25
C PHE A 418 -2.33 5.01 29.36
N PRO A 419 -1.85 6.24 28.99
CA PRO A 419 -0.62 6.40 28.22
C PRO A 419 0.61 5.84 28.94
N THR A 420 0.65 5.94 30.26
CA THR A 420 1.74 5.42 31.09
C THR A 420 1.75 3.90 31.09
N ILE A 421 0.58 3.27 31.23
CA ILE A 421 0.43 1.80 31.20
C ILE A 421 0.85 1.25 29.84
N VAL A 422 0.48 1.92 28.75
CA VAL A 422 0.87 1.52 27.39
C VAL A 422 2.39 1.46 27.22
N ARG A 423 3.14 2.38 27.82
CA ARG A 423 4.62 2.41 27.76
C ARG A 423 5.30 1.22 28.42
N PHE A 424 4.64 0.56 29.38
CA PHE A 424 5.19 -0.60 30.07
C PHE A 424 4.93 -1.95 29.38
N ILE A 425 4.01 -2.01 28.41
CA ILE A 425 3.68 -3.26 27.70
C ILE A 425 4.85 -3.86 26.91
N PRO A 426 5.73 -3.08 26.25
CA PRO A 426 6.91 -3.62 25.58
C PRO A 426 7.89 -4.36 26.49
N PHE A 427 7.92 -4.01 27.77
CA PHE A 427 8.81 -4.63 28.78
C PHE A 427 8.32 -6.00 29.30
N LEU A 428 7.12 -6.45 28.89
CA LEU A 428 6.62 -7.78 29.22
C LEU A 428 7.35 -8.82 28.33
N GLY A 429 8.32 -9.53 28.92
CA GLY A 429 9.28 -10.36 28.21
C GLY A 429 8.72 -11.56 27.42
N LYS A 430 7.47 -12.01 27.67
CA LYS A 430 6.87 -13.15 26.96
C LYS A 430 5.84 -12.69 25.93
N PRO A 431 5.97 -13.06 24.64
CA PRO A 431 5.08 -12.59 23.59
C PRO A 431 3.59 -12.97 23.79
N HIS A 432 3.32 -14.03 24.50
CA HIS A 432 1.95 -14.43 24.86
C HIS A 432 1.35 -13.48 25.91
N VAL A 433 2.11 -13.15 26.95
CA VAL A 433 1.68 -12.22 28.03
C VAL A 433 1.45 -10.83 27.45
N ARG A 434 2.33 -10.36 26.57
CA ARG A 434 2.18 -9.09 25.87
C ARG A 434 0.88 -9.03 25.03
N ARG A 435 0.52 -10.11 24.33
CA ARG A 435 -0.75 -10.18 23.57
C ARG A 435 -1.98 -10.13 24.47
N ILE A 436 -1.95 -10.84 25.60
CA ILE A 436 -3.05 -10.81 26.59
C ILE A 436 -3.16 -9.41 27.19
N ALA A 437 -2.05 -8.81 27.61
CA ALA A 437 -2.02 -7.46 28.18
C ALA A 437 -2.55 -6.41 27.19
N LEU A 438 -2.16 -6.48 25.91
CA LEU A 438 -2.69 -5.62 24.85
C LEU A 438 -4.20 -5.79 24.68
N ARG A 439 -4.71 -7.02 24.64
CA ARG A 439 -6.16 -7.29 24.53
C ARG A 439 -6.94 -6.78 25.73
N ALA A 440 -6.44 -7.06 26.94
CA ALA A 440 -7.06 -6.56 28.17
C ALA A 440 -7.11 -5.04 28.21
N MET A 441 -6.01 -4.39 27.81
CA MET A 441 -5.92 -2.93 27.72
C MET A 441 -6.89 -2.36 26.68
N LEU A 442 -7.03 -2.97 25.50
CA LEU A 442 -7.99 -2.53 24.47
C LEU A 442 -9.44 -2.68 24.95
N ILE A 443 -9.74 -3.74 25.71
CA ILE A 443 -11.07 -3.93 26.33
C ILE A 443 -11.32 -2.85 27.39
N LEU A 444 -10.35 -2.57 28.28
CA LEU A 444 -10.46 -1.52 29.29
C LEU A 444 -10.63 -0.14 28.67
N ALA A 445 -9.84 0.17 27.63
CA ALA A 445 -9.99 1.41 26.87
C ALA A 445 -11.37 1.52 26.22
N GLY A 446 -11.89 0.42 25.65
CA GLY A 446 -13.24 0.37 25.09
C GLY A 446 -14.36 0.61 26.12
N LEU A 447 -14.13 0.30 27.39
CA LEU A 447 -15.11 0.54 28.48
C LEU A 447 -15.12 2.00 29.00
N ILE A 448 -14.07 2.79 28.74
CA ILE A 448 -13.97 4.18 29.24
C ILE A 448 -15.15 5.02 28.72
N VAL A 449 -15.50 4.94 27.44
CA VAL A 449 -16.58 5.73 26.84
C VAL A 449 -17.94 5.34 27.38
N PRO A 450 -18.38 4.07 27.43
CA PRO A 450 -19.66 3.71 28.01
C PRO A 450 -19.75 4.02 29.51
N LEU A 451 -18.71 3.79 30.30
CA LEU A 451 -18.69 4.12 31.73
C LEU A 451 -18.73 5.62 31.96
N GLY A 452 -17.95 6.41 31.19
CA GLY A 452 -17.98 7.86 31.22
C GLY A 452 -19.35 8.41 30.78
N GLY A 453 -19.98 7.77 29.80
CA GLY A 453 -21.35 8.10 29.36
C GLY A 453 -22.39 7.86 30.46
N ILE A 454 -22.29 6.75 31.19
CA ILE A 454 -23.17 6.45 32.34
C ILE A 454 -22.96 7.49 33.46
N ALA A 455 -21.71 7.80 33.80
CA ALA A 455 -21.41 8.83 34.83
C ALA A 455 -21.96 10.21 34.46
N LEU A 456 -21.83 10.62 33.18
CA LEU A 456 -22.41 11.86 32.67
C LEU A 456 -23.92 11.83 32.66
N ALA A 457 -24.56 10.69 32.36
CA ALA A 457 -26.00 10.53 32.42
C ALA A 457 -26.50 10.70 33.86
N PHE A 458 -25.80 10.13 34.85
CA PHE A 458 -26.11 10.36 36.26
C PHE A 458 -25.93 11.84 36.66
N TRP A 459 -24.87 12.51 36.19
CA TRP A 459 -24.63 13.92 36.47
C TRP A 459 -25.73 14.80 35.89
N PHE A 460 -26.14 14.62 34.64
CA PHE A 460 -27.25 15.38 34.03
C PHE A 460 -28.58 15.09 34.69
N TYR A 461 -28.83 13.82 35.07
CA TYR A 461 -30.04 13.46 35.77
C TYR A 461 -30.09 14.09 37.18
N HIS A 462 -28.97 14.09 37.90
CA HIS A 462 -28.80 14.79 39.18
C HIS A 462 -29.01 16.28 39.04
N LEU A 463 -28.38 16.92 38.03
CA LEU A 463 -28.55 18.36 37.75
C LEU A 463 -30.04 18.72 37.58
N GLY A 464 -30.76 17.92 36.77
CA GLY A 464 -32.17 18.14 36.51
C GLY A 464 -33.12 17.90 37.71
N ARG A 465 -32.63 17.27 38.79
CA ARG A 465 -33.39 17.08 40.04
C ARG A 465 -33.15 18.18 41.09
N GLN A 466 -32.17 19.08 40.88
CA GLN A 466 -31.89 20.16 41.82
C GLN A 466 -33.10 21.10 41.91
N PRO A 467 -33.61 21.33 43.14
CA PRO A 467 -34.68 22.33 43.35
C PRO A 467 -34.13 23.74 43.15
N LEU A 468 -35.04 24.66 42.94
CA LEU A 468 -34.73 26.07 42.98
C LEU A 468 -34.34 26.46 44.43
N ASP A 469 -33.17 27.05 44.61
CA ASP A 469 -32.73 27.55 45.94
C ASP A 469 -32.87 29.07 45.96
N PRO A 470 -33.93 29.61 46.64
CA PRO A 470 -34.17 31.03 46.71
C PRO A 470 -33.09 31.85 47.46
N ALA A 471 -32.38 31.21 48.38
CA ALA A 471 -31.35 31.85 49.15
C ALA A 471 -30.03 32.03 48.40
N ALA A 472 -29.73 31.14 47.45
CA ALA A 472 -28.52 31.21 46.62
C ALA A 472 -28.66 32.17 45.44
N SER A 473 -29.86 32.64 45.11
CA SER A 473 -30.19 33.42 43.91
C SER A 473 -29.56 34.82 43.87
N ALA A 474 -29.21 35.40 44.99
CA ALA A 474 -28.71 36.77 45.04
C ALA A 474 -27.28 36.97 44.48
N ALA A 475 -26.49 35.90 44.39
CA ALA A 475 -25.07 35.98 43.99
C ALA A 475 -24.74 35.32 42.62
N ASN A 476 -25.66 34.53 42.05
CA ASN A 476 -25.40 33.78 40.82
C ASN A 476 -26.62 33.67 39.90
N PRO A 477 -26.62 34.30 38.70
CA PRO A 477 -27.77 34.33 37.79
C PRO A 477 -28.26 32.97 37.31
N LEU A 478 -27.44 31.91 37.43
CA LEU A 478 -27.85 30.54 37.11
C LEU A 478 -28.80 29.90 38.14
N HIS A 479 -28.96 30.49 39.33
CA HIS A 479 -29.86 30.03 40.40
C HIS A 479 -31.33 30.49 40.25
N TYR A 480 -31.63 31.34 39.25
CA TYR A 480 -33.03 31.73 38.94
C TYR A 480 -33.85 30.66 38.24
N ALA A 481 -33.24 29.52 37.83
CA ALA A 481 -33.92 28.44 37.15
C ALA A 481 -33.76 27.11 37.92
N ASP A 482 -34.83 26.33 37.98
CA ASP A 482 -34.77 24.99 38.51
C ASP A 482 -33.87 24.10 37.67
N GLY A 483 -33.38 23.02 38.23
CA GLY A 483 -32.45 22.12 37.57
C GLY A 483 -32.95 21.57 36.22
N ARG A 484 -34.27 21.36 36.06
CA ARG A 484 -34.88 20.91 34.79
C ARG A 484 -34.77 21.97 33.72
N THR A 485 -35.04 23.26 34.06
CA THR A 485 -34.89 24.37 33.13
C THR A 485 -33.43 24.55 32.69
N VAL A 486 -32.50 24.46 33.65
CA VAL A 486 -31.06 24.49 33.34
C VAL A 486 -30.67 23.35 32.41
N LEU A 487 -31.11 22.13 32.71
CA LEU A 487 -30.84 20.95 31.86
C LEU A 487 -31.47 21.09 30.47
N ALA A 488 -32.71 21.66 30.38
CA ALA A 488 -33.37 21.91 29.09
C ALA A 488 -32.58 22.92 28.24
N ILE A 489 -32.09 24.02 28.84
CA ILE A 489 -31.28 25.05 28.19
C ILE A 489 -29.95 24.41 27.70
N VAL A 490 -29.25 23.68 28.56
CA VAL A 490 -28.00 22.98 28.21
C VAL A 490 -28.23 22.01 27.07
N THR A 491 -29.30 21.18 27.13
CA THR A 491 -29.66 20.24 26.07
C THR A 491 -29.96 20.97 24.75
N ALA A 492 -30.71 22.08 24.79
CA ALA A 492 -31.01 22.89 23.61
C ALA A 492 -29.74 23.48 22.97
N LEU A 493 -28.83 24.05 23.79
CA LEU A 493 -27.54 24.57 23.31
C LEU A 493 -26.65 23.49 22.72
N LEU A 494 -26.51 22.37 23.40
CA LEU A 494 -25.73 21.21 22.87
C LEU A 494 -26.35 20.70 21.56
N GLY A 495 -27.69 20.62 21.50
CA GLY A 495 -28.41 20.23 20.29
C GLY A 495 -28.23 21.22 19.14
N LEU A 496 -28.30 22.51 19.41
CA LEU A 496 -28.09 23.58 18.42
C LEU A 496 -26.66 23.44 17.81
N ILE A 497 -25.65 23.33 18.67
CA ILE A 497 -24.26 23.18 18.24
C ILE A 497 -24.08 21.88 17.45
N ALA A 498 -24.56 20.73 17.99
CA ALA A 498 -24.39 19.43 17.39
C ALA A 498 -25.12 19.27 16.03
N LEU A 499 -26.30 19.89 15.89
CA LEU A 499 -27.12 19.77 14.67
C LEU A 499 -26.75 20.79 13.59
N LEU A 500 -26.36 22.03 13.97
CA LEU A 500 -26.12 23.09 13.01
C LEU A 500 -24.66 23.38 12.73
N LEU A 501 -23.77 23.25 13.72
CA LEU A 501 -22.38 23.68 13.60
C LEU A 501 -21.40 22.49 13.43
N LEU A 502 -21.78 21.26 13.79
CA LEU A 502 -20.88 20.14 13.72
C LEU A 502 -20.64 19.70 12.28
N ASP A 503 -19.42 19.86 11.82
CA ASP A 503 -18.85 19.22 10.63
C ASP A 503 -17.72 18.28 11.08
N ILE A 504 -18.02 16.99 11.06
CA ILE A 504 -17.09 16.00 11.60
C ILE A 504 -15.83 15.80 10.75
N ASN A 505 -15.82 16.19 9.49
CA ASN A 505 -14.58 16.24 8.68
C ASN A 505 -13.72 17.44 9.09
N ALA A 506 -14.34 18.59 9.34
CA ALA A 506 -13.65 19.81 9.72
C ALA A 506 -13.08 19.75 11.16
N THR A 507 -13.79 19.09 12.09
CA THR A 507 -13.35 18.95 13.49
C THR A 507 -12.26 17.88 13.66
N SER A 508 -12.09 16.97 12.69
CA SER A 508 -11.10 15.90 12.77
C SER A 508 -9.68 16.38 12.38
N PRO A 509 -8.61 15.68 12.80
CA PRO A 509 -7.25 15.93 12.36
C PRO A 509 -7.04 15.79 10.84
N HIS A 510 -8.00 15.22 10.10
CA HIS A 510 -7.90 14.98 8.65
C HIS A 510 -7.53 16.25 7.87
N ARG A 511 -8.14 17.38 8.18
CA ARG A 511 -7.86 18.65 7.47
C ARG A 511 -6.40 19.08 7.63
N LEU A 512 -5.88 18.97 8.84
CA LEU A 512 -4.48 19.27 9.11
C LEU A 512 -3.54 18.31 8.37
N TYR A 513 -3.81 17.01 8.49
CA TYR A 513 -3.07 15.95 7.81
C TYR A 513 -3.04 16.16 6.28
N ARG A 514 -4.22 16.47 5.68
CA ARG A 514 -4.33 16.80 4.25
C ARG A 514 -3.43 17.99 3.86
N ASN A 515 -3.47 19.08 4.64
CA ASN A 515 -2.71 20.30 4.30
C ASN A 515 -1.19 20.07 4.41
N LEU A 516 -0.73 19.32 5.41
CA LEU A 516 0.67 18.98 5.59
C LEU A 516 1.19 18.06 4.47
N LEU A 517 0.41 17.05 4.08
CA LEU A 517 0.73 16.20 2.93
C LEU A 517 0.72 16.99 1.62
N ALA A 518 -0.25 17.88 1.42
CA ALA A 518 -0.31 18.71 0.22
C ALA A 518 0.93 19.59 0.06
N ARG A 519 1.40 20.20 1.17
CA ARG A 519 2.62 21.00 1.21
C ARG A 519 3.85 20.21 0.74
N THR A 520 3.96 18.95 1.15
CA THR A 520 5.15 18.12 0.84
C THR A 520 5.11 17.51 -0.55
N PHE A 521 3.95 16.97 -0.97
CA PHE A 521 3.87 16.10 -2.15
C PHE A 521 3.06 16.67 -3.32
N VAL A 522 2.21 17.68 -3.11
CA VAL A 522 1.39 18.28 -4.18
C VAL A 522 1.89 19.66 -4.58
N GLN A 523 2.34 20.48 -3.63
CA GLN A 523 2.93 21.79 -3.90
C GLN A 523 4.31 21.65 -4.55
N ARG A 524 4.64 22.54 -5.48
CA ARG A 524 5.94 22.56 -6.16
C ARG A 524 6.93 23.54 -5.50
N SER A 525 6.38 24.53 -4.83
CA SER A 525 7.09 25.54 -4.05
C SER A 525 6.23 26.00 -2.89
N GLU A 526 6.77 26.77 -1.98
CA GLU A 526 6.02 27.33 -0.84
C GLU A 526 4.86 28.25 -1.26
N ASP A 527 4.97 28.87 -2.45
CA ASP A 527 3.95 29.77 -3.00
C ASP A 527 2.85 29.07 -3.80
N ASP A 528 3.01 27.77 -4.13
CA ASP A 528 2.04 27.00 -4.93
C ASP A 528 0.94 26.40 -4.02
N VAL A 529 0.16 27.25 -3.38
CA VAL A 529 -0.89 26.86 -2.41
C VAL A 529 -2.26 26.55 -3.02
N ALA A 530 -2.45 26.74 -4.31
CA ALA A 530 -3.74 26.52 -4.96
C ALA A 530 -4.14 25.02 -4.95
N PRO A 531 -5.40 24.69 -4.56
CA PRO A 531 -5.87 23.33 -4.62
C PRO A 531 -5.91 22.84 -6.07
N VAL A 532 -5.51 21.59 -6.28
CA VAL A 532 -5.55 20.92 -7.60
C VAL A 532 -6.83 20.08 -7.68
N PRO A 533 -7.88 20.52 -8.41
CA PRO A 533 -9.10 19.72 -8.55
C PRO A 533 -8.79 18.36 -9.16
N LEU A 534 -9.34 17.28 -8.61
CA LEU A 534 -9.06 15.92 -9.07
C LEU A 534 -9.47 15.71 -10.54
N ALA A 535 -10.56 16.33 -10.99
CA ALA A 535 -11.00 16.30 -12.38
C ALA A 535 -10.04 17.04 -13.35
N ALA A 536 -9.18 17.92 -12.84
CA ALA A 536 -8.25 18.75 -13.62
C ALA A 536 -6.79 18.27 -13.55
N ILE A 537 -6.51 17.15 -12.90
CA ILE A 537 -5.14 16.61 -12.86
C ILE A 537 -4.63 16.24 -14.26
N ASN A 538 -3.32 16.23 -14.41
CA ASN A 538 -2.64 15.85 -15.65
C ASN A 538 -3.16 16.60 -16.91
N PRO A 539 -3.14 17.96 -16.91
CA PRO A 539 -3.64 18.75 -18.04
C PRO A 539 -2.83 18.50 -19.32
N GLU A 540 -1.52 18.26 -19.20
CA GLU A 540 -0.61 18.04 -20.31
C GLU A 540 -0.60 16.58 -20.81
N SER A 541 -1.41 15.69 -20.24
CA SER A 541 -1.44 14.25 -20.56
C SER A 541 -0.05 13.58 -20.55
N SER A 542 0.88 14.07 -19.70
CA SER A 542 2.25 13.56 -19.61
C SER A 542 2.45 12.53 -18.51
N ALA A 543 1.69 12.64 -17.41
CA ALA A 543 1.70 11.67 -16.34
C ALA A 543 0.88 10.41 -16.68
N PRO A 544 1.17 9.25 -16.06
CA PRO A 544 0.28 8.09 -16.12
C PRO A 544 -1.13 8.42 -15.62
N TYR A 545 -2.14 7.65 -16.06
CA TYR A 545 -3.50 7.77 -15.53
C TYR A 545 -3.54 7.31 -14.07
N HIS A 546 -3.80 8.24 -13.14
CA HIS A 546 -3.67 7.97 -11.72
C HIS A 546 -4.94 7.36 -11.11
N LEU A 547 -4.79 6.20 -10.48
CA LEU A 547 -5.78 5.43 -9.76
C LEU A 547 -5.44 5.49 -8.26
N ILE A 548 -6.11 6.37 -7.49
CA ILE A 548 -5.87 6.53 -6.06
C ILE A 548 -6.89 5.67 -5.32
N ASN A 549 -6.41 4.65 -4.60
CA ASN A 549 -7.27 3.66 -3.95
C ASN A 549 -7.55 4.05 -2.49
N ALA A 550 -8.80 3.89 -2.08
CA ALA A 550 -9.29 4.05 -0.72
C ALA A 550 -10.25 2.92 -0.37
N THR A 551 -10.62 2.82 0.89
CA THR A 551 -11.59 1.85 1.39
C THR A 551 -12.90 2.55 1.73
N VAL A 552 -14.04 2.08 1.21
CA VAL A 552 -15.36 2.45 1.72
C VAL A 552 -15.76 1.48 2.83
N ASN A 553 -16.07 1.99 4.02
CA ASN A 553 -16.43 1.19 5.18
C ASN A 553 -17.94 0.91 5.22
N LEU A 554 -18.32 -0.37 5.20
CA LEU A 554 -19.69 -0.86 5.09
C LEU A 554 -20.03 -1.93 6.16
N PRO A 555 -19.79 -1.69 7.46
CA PRO A 555 -19.99 -2.68 8.51
C PRO A 555 -21.44 -3.16 8.66
N SER A 556 -22.42 -2.37 8.19
CA SER A 556 -23.84 -2.71 8.18
C SER A 556 -24.37 -3.14 6.81
N SER A 557 -23.53 -3.59 5.91
CA SER A 557 -23.96 -4.10 4.60
C SER A 557 -24.79 -5.40 4.75
N ASN A 558 -25.85 -5.48 3.99
CA ASN A 558 -26.68 -6.68 3.87
C ASN A 558 -26.27 -7.58 2.70
N SER A 559 -25.35 -7.11 1.84
CA SER A 559 -24.82 -7.91 0.74
C SER A 559 -23.97 -9.06 1.27
N SER A 560 -24.24 -10.29 0.81
CA SER A 560 -23.46 -11.48 1.17
C SER A 560 -21.98 -11.34 0.76
N ALA A 561 -21.72 -10.70 -0.38
CA ALA A 561 -20.36 -10.48 -0.89
C ALA A 561 -19.54 -9.48 -0.04
N LEU A 562 -20.20 -8.52 0.62
CA LEU A 562 -19.55 -7.47 1.39
C LEU A 562 -19.56 -7.72 2.91
N ARG A 563 -20.46 -8.60 3.38
CA ARG A 563 -20.70 -8.83 4.82
C ARG A 563 -19.43 -9.25 5.57
N GLU A 564 -18.63 -10.12 4.98
CA GLU A 564 -17.37 -10.57 5.61
C GLU A 564 -16.25 -9.54 5.47
N ARG A 565 -16.16 -8.87 4.32
CA ARG A 565 -15.16 -7.81 4.08
C ARG A 565 -15.46 -6.55 4.87
N LYS A 566 -16.74 -6.26 5.18
CA LYS A 566 -17.24 -5.04 5.84
C LYS A 566 -16.81 -3.75 5.13
N SER A 567 -16.36 -3.85 3.90
CA SER A 567 -15.76 -2.78 3.10
C SER A 567 -15.78 -3.12 1.61
N ASP A 568 -15.54 -2.12 0.77
CA ASP A 568 -15.34 -2.28 -0.68
C ASP A 568 -14.23 -1.35 -1.17
N PHE A 569 -13.71 -1.59 -2.38
CA PHE A 569 -12.65 -0.83 -3.02
C PHE A 569 -13.21 0.48 -3.57
N PHE A 570 -12.77 1.62 -3.02
CA PHE A 570 -13.15 2.93 -3.52
C PHE A 570 -12.03 3.51 -4.36
N LEU A 571 -12.36 3.95 -5.57
CA LEU A 571 -11.41 4.55 -6.50
C LEU A 571 -11.65 6.05 -6.62
N PHE A 572 -10.55 6.82 -6.54
CA PHE A 572 -10.46 8.19 -7.02
C PHE A 572 -9.65 8.23 -8.30
N SER A 573 -10.17 8.85 -9.36
CA SER A 573 -9.42 9.08 -10.60
C SER A 573 -9.87 10.38 -11.27
N LYS A 574 -9.19 10.76 -12.36
CA LYS A 574 -9.51 11.99 -13.11
C LYS A 574 -10.96 12.05 -13.58
N TYR A 575 -11.50 10.96 -14.09
CA TYR A 575 -12.82 10.94 -14.72
C TYR A 575 -13.90 10.32 -13.85
N TRP A 576 -13.55 9.34 -13.02
CA TRP A 576 -14.51 8.53 -12.27
C TRP A 576 -14.09 8.35 -10.82
N CYS A 577 -15.05 8.52 -9.91
CA CYS A 577 -14.89 8.12 -8.51
C CYS A 577 -16.05 7.22 -8.09
N GLY A 578 -15.78 6.23 -7.24
CA GLY A 578 -16.79 5.32 -6.74
C GLY A 578 -16.25 3.95 -6.35
N ALA A 579 -17.16 3.03 -6.11
CA ALA A 579 -16.88 1.63 -5.81
C ALA A 579 -17.96 0.75 -6.47
N PRO A 580 -17.71 -0.55 -6.71
CA PRO A 580 -18.71 -1.45 -7.29
C PRO A 580 -20.03 -1.44 -6.52
N SER A 581 -19.99 -1.47 -5.19
CA SER A 581 -21.17 -1.52 -4.32
C SER A 581 -22.02 -0.25 -4.31
N ILE A 582 -21.45 0.91 -4.57
CA ILE A 582 -22.13 2.20 -4.52
C ILE A 582 -22.32 2.84 -5.89
N GLY A 583 -21.71 2.26 -6.92
CA GLY A 583 -21.63 2.78 -8.30
C GLY A 583 -20.55 3.84 -8.48
N TYR A 584 -20.19 4.05 -9.75
CA TYR A 584 -19.24 5.08 -10.17
C TYR A 584 -19.98 6.32 -10.67
N VAL A 585 -19.44 7.50 -10.41
CA VAL A 585 -19.97 8.79 -10.86
C VAL A 585 -18.81 9.64 -11.35
N GLU A 586 -19.06 10.53 -12.32
CA GLU A 586 -18.04 11.46 -12.82
C GLU A 586 -17.42 12.27 -11.68
N THR A 587 -16.09 12.40 -11.72
CA THR A 587 -15.29 13.05 -10.66
C THR A 587 -15.72 14.50 -10.43
N GLY A 588 -16.08 15.22 -11.48
CA GLY A 588 -16.56 16.61 -11.38
C GLY A 588 -17.86 16.79 -10.59
N ALA A 589 -18.64 15.71 -10.41
CA ALA A 589 -19.87 15.74 -9.62
C ALA A 589 -19.62 15.57 -8.10
N TRP A 590 -18.43 15.14 -7.70
CA TRP A 590 -18.07 14.97 -6.29
C TRP A 590 -17.56 16.27 -5.68
N SER A 591 -17.90 16.50 -4.42
CA SER A 591 -17.45 17.67 -3.68
C SER A 591 -16.93 17.29 -2.29
N ALA A 592 -15.90 17.97 -1.86
CA ALA A 592 -15.38 17.94 -0.49
C ALA A 592 -15.98 19.15 0.25
N GLY A 593 -17.14 18.95 0.90
CA GLY A 593 -17.88 20.05 1.50
C GLY A 593 -18.46 21.00 0.43
N ARG A 594 -17.98 22.27 0.39
CA ARG A 594 -18.42 23.29 -0.58
C ARG A 594 -17.50 23.42 -1.80
N ALA A 595 -16.31 22.82 -1.72
CA ALA A 595 -15.31 22.86 -2.80
C ALA A 595 -15.36 21.61 -3.67
N PRO A 596 -14.91 21.65 -4.93
CA PRO A 596 -14.64 20.45 -5.74
C PRO A 596 -13.68 19.50 -5.01
N LEU A 597 -13.82 18.20 -5.25
CA LEU A 597 -12.88 17.19 -4.76
C LEU A 597 -11.49 17.43 -5.38
N ASP A 598 -10.46 17.53 -4.54
CA ASP A 598 -9.09 17.81 -4.98
C ASP A 598 -8.13 16.64 -4.74
N LEU A 599 -6.97 16.70 -5.40
CA LEU A 599 -5.92 15.68 -5.35
C LEU A 599 -5.41 15.47 -3.91
N ALA A 600 -5.23 16.54 -3.13
CA ALA A 600 -4.74 16.46 -1.75
C ALA A 600 -5.75 15.76 -0.83
N THR A 601 -7.05 15.97 -1.04
CA THR A 601 -8.10 15.27 -0.29
C THR A 601 -8.12 13.78 -0.65
N ALA A 602 -8.05 13.42 -1.95
CA ALA A 602 -7.98 12.03 -2.37
C ALA A 602 -6.74 11.32 -1.78
N MET A 603 -5.57 11.99 -1.80
CA MET A 603 -4.33 11.51 -1.18
C MET A 603 -4.48 11.29 0.32
N ALA A 604 -5.02 12.27 1.04
CA ALA A 604 -5.18 12.19 2.49
C ALA A 604 -6.22 11.12 2.91
N VAL A 605 -7.27 10.91 2.12
CA VAL A 605 -8.24 9.82 2.35
C VAL A 605 -7.58 8.47 2.12
N SER A 606 -6.82 8.32 1.03
CA SER A 606 -6.06 7.10 0.73
C SER A 606 -5.06 6.75 1.84
N GLY A 607 -4.49 7.76 2.52
CA GLY A 607 -3.54 7.59 3.63
C GLY A 607 -4.17 7.68 5.03
N ALA A 608 -5.50 7.62 5.16
CA ALA A 608 -6.24 7.76 6.42
C ALA A 608 -6.18 6.49 7.29
N ALA A 609 -4.97 6.10 7.73
CA ALA A 609 -4.71 4.87 8.46
C ALA A 609 -5.39 4.81 9.84
N ALA A 610 -5.44 5.94 10.56
CA ALA A 610 -6.14 6.03 11.85
C ALA A 610 -7.64 6.28 11.61
N SER A 611 -8.46 5.24 11.73
CA SER A 611 -9.91 5.33 11.54
C SER A 611 -10.62 4.41 12.55
N PRO A 612 -11.83 4.78 13.05
CA PRO A 612 -12.66 3.90 13.85
C PRO A 612 -13.02 2.60 13.12
N TYR A 613 -13.20 2.66 11.79
CA TYR A 613 -13.41 1.49 10.93
C TYR A 613 -12.26 1.34 9.96
N MET A 614 -11.71 0.14 9.89
CA MET A 614 -10.51 -0.24 9.14
C MET A 614 -10.75 -1.55 8.38
N GLY A 615 -11.91 -1.68 7.69
CA GLY A 615 -12.27 -2.90 6.98
C GLY A 615 -12.21 -4.14 7.89
N LEU A 616 -11.47 -5.16 7.49
CA LEU A 616 -11.27 -6.40 8.27
C LEU A 616 -10.50 -6.18 9.58
N GLY A 617 -9.69 -5.13 9.69
CA GLY A 617 -8.92 -4.76 10.88
C GLY A 617 -9.71 -3.96 11.93
N SER A 618 -11.02 -3.77 11.75
CA SER A 618 -11.86 -2.99 12.67
C SER A 618 -11.99 -3.64 14.04
N PHE A 619 -11.79 -2.83 15.09
CA PHE A 619 -12.02 -3.22 16.50
C PHE A 619 -13.24 -2.48 17.03
N PRO A 620 -14.44 -3.09 17.03
CA PRO A 620 -15.69 -2.39 17.38
C PRO A 620 -15.68 -1.74 18.77
N THR A 621 -15.03 -2.37 19.75
CA THR A 621 -14.90 -1.83 21.10
C THR A 621 -14.05 -0.56 21.18
N LEU A 622 -13.12 -0.38 20.24
CA LEU A 622 -12.25 0.81 20.17
C LEU A 622 -12.82 1.90 19.28
N SER A 623 -13.73 1.56 18.35
CA SER A 623 -14.29 2.52 17.38
C SER A 623 -14.98 3.70 18.06
N ALA A 624 -15.80 3.43 19.09
CA ALA A 624 -16.48 4.46 19.85
C ALA A 624 -15.48 5.41 20.57
N LEU A 625 -14.40 4.85 21.14
CA LEU A 625 -13.36 5.64 21.81
C LEU A 625 -12.60 6.52 20.81
N LEU A 626 -12.18 5.99 19.67
CA LEU A 626 -11.47 6.75 18.66
C LEU A 626 -12.33 7.88 18.07
N ALA A 627 -13.62 7.60 17.84
CA ALA A 627 -14.58 8.62 17.40
C ALA A 627 -14.81 9.67 18.47
N PHE A 628 -14.95 9.26 19.75
CA PHE A 628 -15.14 10.18 20.88
C PHE A 628 -13.92 11.08 21.10
N LEU A 629 -12.71 10.53 21.07
CA LEU A 629 -11.46 11.29 21.19
C LEU A 629 -11.13 12.11 19.94
N ASN A 630 -11.91 11.96 18.89
CA ASN A 630 -11.67 12.60 17.59
C ASN A 630 -10.30 12.21 16.96
N VAL A 631 -9.76 11.04 17.32
CA VAL A 631 -8.54 10.48 16.74
C VAL A 631 -8.93 9.70 15.49
N ARG A 632 -9.18 10.42 14.39
CA ARG A 632 -9.62 9.83 13.13
C ARG A 632 -9.15 10.64 11.95
N LEU A 633 -8.69 9.93 10.93
CA LEU A 633 -8.36 10.47 9.62
C LEU A 633 -9.40 10.06 8.56
N GLY A 634 -10.32 9.13 8.91
CA GLY A 634 -11.42 8.73 8.04
C GLY A 634 -12.28 9.93 7.60
N TYR A 635 -12.80 9.88 6.38
CA TYR A 635 -13.48 10.98 5.72
C TYR A 635 -14.91 10.60 5.30
N TRP A 636 -15.88 11.45 5.60
CA TRP A 636 -17.25 11.27 5.15
C TRP A 636 -17.51 12.08 3.88
N ILE A 637 -18.00 11.43 2.83
CA ILE A 637 -18.32 12.07 1.55
C ILE A 637 -19.78 11.83 1.18
N LEU A 638 -20.43 12.86 0.64
CA LEU A 638 -21.82 12.79 0.16
C LEU A 638 -21.85 12.27 -1.27
N ARG A 639 -22.70 11.29 -1.55
CA ARG A 639 -22.89 10.77 -2.93
C ARG A 639 -23.54 11.84 -3.82
N PRO A 640 -23.04 12.08 -5.03
CA PRO A 640 -23.46 13.19 -5.90
C PRO A 640 -24.96 13.23 -6.25
N LYS A 641 -25.63 12.07 -6.32
CA LYS A 641 -27.06 11.97 -6.64
C LYS A 641 -28.00 12.45 -5.52
N ASN A 642 -27.45 12.72 -4.32
CA ASN A 642 -28.26 13.10 -3.16
C ASN A 642 -28.17 14.61 -2.90
N THR A 643 -29.25 15.31 -3.16
CA THR A 643 -29.41 16.70 -2.72
C THR A 643 -29.83 16.74 -1.27
N ARG A 644 -28.97 17.25 -0.39
CA ARG A 644 -29.30 17.51 1.02
C ARG A 644 -29.13 19.00 1.32
N LEU A 645 -29.98 19.50 2.21
CA LEU A 645 -29.94 20.88 2.68
C LEU A 645 -28.60 21.18 3.36
N PHE A 646 -28.04 20.20 4.09
CA PHE A 646 -26.75 20.31 4.76
C PHE A 646 -25.70 19.48 4.00
N LYS A 647 -24.68 20.15 3.48
CA LYS A 647 -23.56 19.53 2.74
C LYS A 647 -22.38 19.09 3.65
N ALA A 648 -22.49 19.29 4.96
CA ALA A 648 -21.50 18.85 5.94
C ALA A 648 -21.95 17.57 6.64
N PRO A 649 -21.04 16.60 6.90
CA PRO A 649 -21.35 15.42 7.68
C PRO A 649 -21.44 15.80 9.15
N GLY A 650 -22.65 15.79 9.70
CA GLY A 650 -22.94 16.24 11.05
C GLY A 650 -23.18 15.07 12.03
N PHE A 651 -23.97 15.38 13.06
CA PHE A 651 -24.35 14.55 14.18
C PHE A 651 -24.68 13.07 13.82
N ALA A 652 -25.54 12.86 12.80
CA ALA A 652 -25.93 11.50 12.40
C ALA A 652 -24.74 10.64 11.89
N CYS A 653 -23.79 11.28 11.19
CA CYS A 653 -22.58 10.58 10.72
C CYS A 653 -21.66 10.19 11.88
N LEU A 654 -21.52 11.06 12.89
CA LEU A 654 -20.76 10.76 14.10
C LEU A 654 -21.36 9.57 14.88
N LEU A 655 -22.66 9.55 15.08
CA LEU A 655 -23.33 8.43 15.74
C LEU A 655 -23.14 7.11 14.96
N ARG A 656 -23.24 7.14 13.65
CA ARG A 656 -22.94 5.98 12.79
C ARG A 656 -21.49 5.52 12.95
N GLU A 657 -20.55 6.46 13.00
CA GLU A 657 -19.13 6.15 13.18
C GLU A 657 -18.85 5.57 14.57
N MET A 658 -19.53 6.02 15.62
CA MET A 658 -19.39 5.46 16.97
C MET A 658 -19.99 4.05 17.10
N THR A 659 -21.11 3.79 16.43
CA THR A 659 -21.90 2.56 16.62
C THR A 659 -21.74 1.53 15.50
N GLY A 660 -21.28 1.94 14.30
CA GLY A 660 -21.28 1.12 13.09
C GLY A 660 -22.67 0.90 12.47
N VAL A 661 -23.71 1.40 13.10
CA VAL A 661 -25.10 1.22 12.64
C VAL A 661 -25.40 2.11 11.44
N ALA A 662 -26.13 1.60 10.45
CA ALA A 662 -26.49 2.31 9.23
C ALA A 662 -25.30 2.84 8.41
N MET A 663 -24.19 2.08 8.41
CA MET A 663 -23.06 2.29 7.49
C MET A 663 -23.12 1.23 6.40
N SER A 664 -23.93 1.46 5.36
CA SER A 664 -24.16 0.53 4.26
C SER A 664 -24.13 1.25 2.90
N GLU A 665 -24.06 0.47 1.83
CA GLU A 665 -24.05 0.91 0.43
C GLU A 665 -25.29 1.73 0.02
N LYS A 666 -26.36 1.67 0.78
CA LYS A 666 -27.63 2.39 0.51
C LYS A 666 -27.64 3.82 1.04
N GLN A 667 -26.67 4.18 1.88
CA GLN A 667 -26.66 5.48 2.53
C GLN A 667 -26.19 6.61 1.60
N SER A 668 -26.69 7.84 1.86
CA SER A 668 -26.28 9.04 1.13
C SER A 668 -24.86 9.49 1.50
N TRP A 669 -24.51 9.39 2.79
CA TRP A 669 -23.18 9.63 3.31
C TRP A 669 -22.43 8.32 3.46
N ILE A 670 -21.22 8.26 2.91
CA ILE A 670 -20.33 7.11 2.99
C ILE A 670 -19.05 7.50 3.71
N ASN A 671 -18.50 6.54 4.48
CA ASN A 671 -17.26 6.70 5.22
C ASN A 671 -16.12 6.07 4.45
N LEU A 672 -15.06 6.84 4.20
CA LEU A 672 -13.84 6.43 3.50
C LEU A 672 -12.66 6.42 4.46
N SER A 673 -11.74 5.47 4.26
CA SER A 673 -10.50 5.37 5.01
C SER A 673 -9.35 4.87 4.13
N ASP A 674 -8.19 4.61 4.72
CA ASP A 674 -6.98 4.14 4.02
C ASP A 674 -7.27 2.95 3.11
N GLY A 675 -6.74 3.00 1.89
CA GLY A 675 -6.86 1.92 0.93
C GLY A 675 -6.25 0.61 1.42
N GLY A 676 -5.19 0.68 2.23
CA GLY A 676 -4.52 -0.46 2.84
C GLY A 676 -5.39 -1.29 3.80
N HIS A 677 -6.55 -0.76 4.23
CA HIS A 677 -7.51 -1.52 5.04
C HIS A 677 -8.19 -2.67 4.27
N ILE A 678 -8.17 -2.66 2.95
CA ILE A 678 -8.71 -3.72 2.10
C ILE A 678 -7.64 -4.31 1.18
N GLU A 679 -6.78 -3.48 0.58
CA GLU A 679 -5.71 -3.90 -0.32
C GLU A 679 -4.55 -2.90 -0.27
N ASN A 680 -3.37 -3.36 0.11
CA ASN A 680 -2.23 -2.50 0.39
C ASN A 680 -1.17 -2.45 -0.72
N MET A 681 -1.29 -3.29 -1.76
CA MET A 681 -0.31 -3.39 -2.85
C MET A 681 -0.55 -2.40 -3.98
N ALA A 682 -1.73 -1.78 -4.05
CA ALA A 682 -2.17 -0.90 -5.14
C ALA A 682 -2.26 -1.60 -6.51
N ILE A 683 -2.48 -2.91 -6.56
CA ILE A 683 -2.47 -3.68 -7.81
C ILE A 683 -3.86 -4.14 -8.24
N TYR A 684 -4.83 -4.18 -7.31
CA TYR A 684 -6.17 -4.67 -7.59
C TYR A 684 -6.82 -3.97 -8.80
N GLU A 685 -6.71 -2.64 -8.90
CA GLU A 685 -7.26 -1.87 -10.03
C GLU A 685 -6.48 -2.07 -11.34
N LEU A 686 -5.18 -2.41 -11.26
CA LEU A 686 -4.37 -2.76 -12.45
C LEU A 686 -4.78 -4.13 -12.99
N LEU A 687 -5.03 -5.11 -12.11
CA LEU A 687 -5.55 -6.43 -12.48
C LEU A 687 -6.97 -6.35 -13.06
N ARG A 688 -7.83 -5.52 -12.46
CA ARG A 688 -9.19 -5.26 -12.99
C ARG A 688 -9.14 -4.73 -14.42
N ARG A 689 -8.14 -3.89 -14.75
CA ARG A 689 -7.90 -3.33 -16.10
C ARG A 689 -7.08 -4.24 -17.00
N ARG A 690 -6.72 -5.42 -16.53
CA ARG A 690 -5.98 -6.43 -17.30
C ARG A 690 -4.64 -5.88 -17.84
N CYS A 691 -3.90 -5.13 -17.02
CA CYS A 691 -2.58 -4.65 -17.41
C CYS A 691 -1.66 -5.81 -17.76
N LYS A 692 -0.96 -5.69 -18.91
CA LYS A 692 -0.05 -6.73 -19.42
C LYS A 692 1.22 -6.84 -18.58
N PHE A 693 1.80 -5.68 -18.27
CA PHE A 693 3.02 -5.57 -17.49
C PHE A 693 2.72 -4.74 -16.24
N ILE A 694 2.95 -5.32 -15.07
CA ILE A 694 2.68 -4.66 -13.79
C ILE A 694 3.99 -4.60 -13.01
N ILE A 695 4.43 -3.37 -12.69
CA ILE A 695 5.54 -3.10 -11.79
C ILE A 695 4.92 -2.84 -10.40
N SER A 696 5.21 -3.72 -9.44
CA SER A 696 4.68 -3.67 -8.08
C SER A 696 5.79 -3.32 -7.10
N ILE A 697 5.69 -2.15 -6.46
CA ILE A 697 6.66 -1.71 -5.47
C ILE A 697 6.03 -1.83 -4.09
N ASP A 698 6.56 -2.73 -3.26
CA ASP A 698 6.05 -3.03 -1.92
C ASP A 698 6.97 -2.48 -0.83
N GLY A 699 6.57 -1.34 -0.24
CA GLY A 699 7.18 -0.72 0.93
C GLY A 699 6.48 -1.05 2.26
N GLU A 700 5.63 -2.10 2.31
CA GLU A 700 4.94 -2.52 3.54
C GLU A 700 5.90 -3.08 4.59
N ALA A 701 5.66 -2.75 5.88
CA ALA A 701 6.36 -3.41 6.98
C ALA A 701 5.89 -4.85 7.12
N ASP A 702 6.78 -5.78 6.93
CA ASP A 702 6.54 -7.21 7.11
C ASP A 702 7.75 -7.89 7.77
N PRO A 703 7.99 -7.61 9.06
CA PRO A 703 9.17 -8.12 9.76
C PRO A 703 9.20 -9.65 9.90
N GLN A 704 8.07 -10.31 9.67
CA GLN A 704 7.93 -11.76 9.73
C GLN A 704 7.91 -12.43 8.34
N SER A 705 8.02 -11.64 7.27
CA SER A 705 7.99 -12.10 5.87
C SER A 705 6.80 -12.99 5.57
N THR A 706 5.62 -12.53 6.01
CA THR A 706 4.34 -13.22 5.80
C THR A 706 3.76 -12.94 4.42
N PHE A 707 4.16 -11.84 3.79
CA PHE A 707 3.64 -11.34 2.50
C PHE A 707 2.11 -11.16 2.51
N ALA A 708 1.57 -10.75 3.67
CA ALA A 708 0.13 -10.70 3.90
C ALA A 708 -0.59 -9.79 2.89
N GLY A 709 -0.03 -8.62 2.56
CA GLY A 709 -0.58 -7.70 1.56
C GLY A 709 -0.66 -8.35 0.18
N HIS A 710 0.44 -8.96 -0.28
CA HIS A 710 0.50 -9.62 -1.59
C HIS A 710 -0.46 -10.82 -1.68
N LEU A 711 -0.47 -11.69 -0.68
CA LEU A 711 -1.36 -12.88 -0.67
C LEU A 711 -2.84 -12.50 -0.52
N THR A 712 -3.14 -11.39 0.16
CA THR A 712 -4.51 -10.83 0.21
C THR A 712 -4.95 -10.34 -1.17
N LEU A 713 -4.07 -9.67 -1.90
CA LEU A 713 -4.32 -9.27 -3.30
C LEU A 713 -4.58 -10.49 -4.18
N VAL A 714 -3.73 -11.53 -4.13
CA VAL A 714 -3.90 -12.77 -4.92
C VAL A 714 -5.28 -13.38 -4.67
N ARG A 715 -5.69 -13.48 -3.40
CA ARG A 715 -7.00 -13.98 -3.01
C ARG A 715 -8.15 -13.12 -3.57
N HIS A 716 -8.06 -11.79 -3.46
CA HIS A 716 -9.10 -10.88 -3.96
C HIS A 716 -9.19 -10.94 -5.49
N ALA A 717 -8.07 -10.99 -6.19
CA ALA A 717 -8.04 -11.09 -7.65
C ALA A 717 -8.67 -12.39 -8.14
N GLN A 718 -8.42 -13.50 -7.45
CA GLN A 718 -9.02 -14.78 -7.78
C GLN A 718 -10.54 -14.81 -7.54
N ILE A 719 -11.00 -14.29 -6.37
CA ILE A 719 -12.43 -14.29 -6.02
C ILE A 719 -13.22 -13.36 -6.94
N ASP A 720 -12.71 -12.13 -7.18
CA ASP A 720 -13.49 -11.08 -7.83
C ASP A 720 -13.37 -11.11 -9.36
N PHE A 721 -12.25 -11.59 -9.90
CA PHE A 721 -11.96 -11.56 -11.35
C PHE A 721 -11.65 -12.94 -11.94
N GLY A 722 -11.50 -13.97 -11.12
CA GLY A 722 -11.01 -15.28 -11.57
C GLY A 722 -9.56 -15.26 -12.04
N VAL A 723 -8.81 -14.20 -11.71
CA VAL A 723 -7.40 -14.04 -12.08
C VAL A 723 -6.55 -14.92 -11.19
N ARG A 724 -5.71 -15.77 -11.81
CA ARG A 724 -4.76 -16.65 -11.12
C ARG A 724 -3.36 -16.04 -11.17
N ILE A 725 -2.70 -15.96 -10.02
CA ILE A 725 -1.32 -15.51 -9.85
C ILE A 725 -0.61 -16.55 -8.99
N GLU A 726 0.54 -17.02 -9.43
CA GLU A 726 1.34 -18.02 -8.70
C GLU A 726 2.70 -17.40 -8.32
N PRO A 727 2.80 -16.76 -7.14
CA PRO A 727 4.05 -16.14 -6.71
C PRO A 727 4.99 -17.17 -6.09
N ASP A 728 6.27 -17.15 -6.48
CA ASP A 728 7.33 -17.83 -5.74
C ASP A 728 8.03 -16.84 -4.81
N LEU A 729 7.70 -16.92 -3.53
CA LEU A 729 8.19 -16.03 -2.48
C LEU A 729 9.43 -16.58 -1.76
N THR A 730 9.95 -17.73 -2.18
CA THR A 730 10.99 -18.47 -1.45
C THR A 730 12.27 -17.64 -1.32
N ALA A 731 12.76 -17.08 -2.41
CA ALA A 731 13.99 -16.29 -2.42
C ALA A 731 13.86 -14.89 -1.77
N LEU A 732 12.62 -14.40 -1.58
CA LEU A 732 12.34 -13.14 -0.87
C LEU A 732 12.33 -13.31 0.65
N ARG A 733 12.23 -14.55 1.17
CA ARG A 733 12.27 -14.82 2.60
C ARG A 733 13.70 -14.69 3.13
N PRO A 734 13.91 -13.95 4.24
CA PRO A 734 15.22 -13.87 4.86
C PRO A 734 15.65 -15.22 5.39
N ASP A 735 16.91 -15.57 5.20
CA ASP A 735 17.53 -16.71 5.86
C ASP A 735 17.50 -16.54 7.40
N ILE A 736 17.29 -17.63 8.13
CA ILE A 736 17.11 -17.62 9.57
C ILE A 736 18.36 -17.10 10.30
N LYS A 737 19.58 -17.42 9.79
CA LYS A 737 20.85 -17.07 10.41
C LYS A 737 21.33 -15.68 10.01
N SER A 738 21.44 -15.43 8.70
CA SER A 738 21.98 -14.17 8.16
C SER A 738 20.99 -13.00 8.25
N LYS A 739 19.67 -13.26 8.30
CA LYS A 739 18.61 -12.26 8.25
C LYS A 739 18.59 -11.48 6.93
N PHE A 740 19.20 -12.01 5.87
CA PHE A 740 19.18 -11.46 4.53
C PHE A 740 18.32 -12.30 3.60
N SER A 741 17.61 -11.64 2.69
CA SER A 741 16.92 -12.30 1.59
C SER A 741 17.90 -12.62 0.46
N GLN A 742 17.59 -13.61 -0.37
CA GLN A 742 18.43 -13.94 -1.54
C GLN A 742 18.22 -12.91 -2.66
N THR A 743 17.06 -12.28 -2.73
CA THR A 743 16.69 -11.30 -3.75
C THR A 743 15.70 -10.28 -3.18
N HIS A 744 15.59 -9.14 -3.85
CA HIS A 744 14.59 -8.11 -3.58
C HIS A 744 13.33 -8.25 -4.45
N ALA A 745 13.39 -9.04 -5.52
CA ALA A 745 12.33 -9.08 -6.52
C ALA A 745 12.03 -10.49 -7.02
N MET A 746 10.80 -10.66 -7.49
CA MET A 746 10.35 -11.84 -8.24
C MET A 746 9.53 -11.44 -9.45
N LEU A 747 9.48 -12.30 -10.47
CA LEU A 747 8.60 -12.17 -11.62
C LEU A 747 7.56 -13.30 -11.59
N SER A 748 6.27 -12.95 -11.69
CA SER A 748 5.15 -13.90 -11.66
C SER A 748 4.28 -13.77 -12.89
N ARG A 749 3.71 -14.89 -13.36
CA ARG A 749 2.66 -14.89 -14.38
C ARG A 749 1.31 -14.51 -13.77
N VAL A 750 0.51 -13.86 -14.58
CA VAL A 750 -0.90 -13.52 -14.29
C VAL A 750 -1.75 -14.12 -15.38
N HIS A 751 -2.64 -15.03 -15.02
CA HIS A 751 -3.57 -15.65 -15.96
C HIS A 751 -4.92 -14.95 -15.88
N TYR A 752 -5.25 -14.21 -16.93
CA TYR A 752 -6.54 -13.53 -17.06
C TYR A 752 -7.55 -14.46 -17.76
N PRO A 753 -8.68 -14.79 -17.16
CA PRO A 753 -9.73 -15.58 -17.83
C PRO A 753 -10.38 -14.77 -18.96
N ALA A 754 -11.02 -15.48 -19.88
CA ALA A 754 -11.94 -14.84 -20.82
C ALA A 754 -13.15 -14.33 -20.04
N ALA A 755 -13.47 -13.05 -20.17
CA ALA A 755 -14.58 -12.44 -19.47
C ALA A 755 -15.11 -11.21 -20.23
N GLY A 756 -16.44 -11.07 -20.29
CA GLY A 756 -17.10 -9.88 -20.79
C GLY A 756 -16.70 -9.41 -22.19
N GLY A 757 -16.43 -10.34 -23.10
CA GLY A 757 -16.00 -10.05 -24.47
C GLY A 757 -14.48 -9.89 -24.65
N LEU A 758 -13.70 -9.94 -23.59
CA LEU A 758 -12.24 -9.94 -23.65
C LEU A 758 -11.71 -11.39 -23.65
N PRO A 759 -10.72 -11.74 -24.50
CA PRO A 759 -10.15 -13.10 -24.59
C PRO A 759 -9.34 -13.42 -23.33
N ALA A 760 -9.14 -14.70 -23.06
CA ALA A 760 -8.14 -15.14 -22.09
C ALA A 760 -6.74 -14.70 -22.53
N GLY A 761 -5.85 -14.47 -21.56
CA GLY A 761 -4.46 -14.11 -21.86
C GLY A 761 -3.58 -14.02 -20.63
N GLU A 762 -2.32 -13.76 -20.85
CA GLU A 762 -1.31 -13.70 -19.79
C GLU A 762 -0.75 -12.30 -19.61
N GLY A 763 -0.45 -11.95 -18.38
CA GLY A 763 0.33 -10.79 -17.98
C GLY A 763 1.50 -11.19 -17.11
N LEU A 764 2.33 -10.21 -16.74
CA LEU A 764 3.49 -10.40 -15.88
C LEU A 764 3.48 -9.34 -14.74
N ILE A 765 3.78 -9.78 -13.52
CA ILE A 765 4.00 -8.90 -12.36
C ILE A 765 5.46 -9.00 -11.95
N LEU A 766 6.16 -7.88 -12.01
CA LEU A 766 7.45 -7.70 -11.37
C LEU A 766 7.20 -7.14 -9.96
N TYR A 767 7.35 -7.97 -8.95
CA TYR A 767 7.16 -7.60 -7.55
C TYR A 767 8.50 -7.28 -6.91
N MET A 768 8.66 -6.07 -6.39
CA MET A 768 9.83 -5.57 -5.67
C MET A 768 9.48 -5.36 -4.20
N LYS A 769 10.19 -6.04 -3.31
CA LYS A 769 9.96 -5.99 -1.86
C LYS A 769 11.00 -5.15 -1.16
N LEU A 770 10.54 -4.33 -0.22
CA LEU A 770 11.39 -3.70 0.80
C LEU A 770 12.06 -4.80 1.63
N SER A 771 13.32 -5.12 1.34
CA SER A 771 14.12 -6.17 1.96
C SER A 771 15.60 -5.80 1.93
N VAL A 772 16.45 -6.60 2.55
CA VAL A 772 17.92 -6.44 2.54
C VAL A 772 18.58 -7.75 2.17
N THR A 773 19.66 -7.70 1.37
CA THR A 773 20.40 -8.86 0.83
C THR A 773 21.85 -8.91 1.31
N GLY A 774 22.35 -7.85 2.00
CA GLY A 774 23.68 -7.81 2.61
C GLY A 774 24.74 -7.12 1.77
N ASN A 775 24.45 -6.79 0.50
CA ASN A 775 25.35 -6.09 -0.43
C ASN A 775 24.97 -4.62 -0.65
N GLU A 776 24.07 -4.07 0.19
CA GLU A 776 23.69 -2.67 0.13
C GLU A 776 24.88 -1.74 0.38
N LEU A 777 24.71 -0.46 0.00
CA LEU A 777 25.69 0.60 0.24
C LEU A 777 26.02 0.74 1.74
N GLU A 778 27.25 1.10 2.07
CA GLU A 778 27.73 1.21 3.46
C GLU A 778 26.86 2.15 4.34
N MET A 779 26.28 3.18 3.74
CA MET A 779 25.35 4.06 4.44
C MET A 779 24.09 3.30 4.93
N ILE A 780 23.52 2.41 4.10
CA ILE A 780 22.36 1.59 4.43
C ILE A 780 22.74 0.57 5.51
N LYS A 781 23.90 -0.08 5.36
CA LYS A 781 24.42 -1.05 6.34
C LYS A 781 24.62 -0.40 7.71
N ARG A 782 25.25 0.80 7.74
CA ARG A 782 25.41 1.59 8.97
C ARG A 782 24.08 1.93 9.61
N TYR A 783 23.10 2.43 8.83
CA TYR A 783 21.76 2.74 9.33
C TYR A 783 21.10 1.52 9.95
N ARG A 784 21.17 0.36 9.29
CA ARG A 784 20.65 -0.92 9.81
C ARG A 784 21.31 -1.34 11.13
N LEU A 785 22.62 -1.15 11.29
CA LEU A 785 23.31 -1.47 12.55
C LEU A 785 22.79 -0.62 13.71
N LEU A 786 22.48 0.65 13.46
CA LEU A 786 21.94 1.57 14.47
C LEU A 786 20.44 1.36 14.71
N HIS A 787 19.71 0.85 13.72
CA HIS A 787 18.26 0.63 13.74
C HIS A 787 17.92 -0.82 13.35
N PRO A 788 17.97 -1.78 14.28
CA PRO A 788 17.78 -3.21 13.97
C PRO A 788 16.43 -3.59 13.36
N ASP A 789 15.40 -2.74 13.55
CA ASP A 789 14.07 -2.92 12.94
C ASP A 789 14.04 -2.51 11.45
N PHE A 790 15.09 -1.85 10.93
CA PHE A 790 15.19 -1.53 9.51
C PHE A 790 15.35 -2.80 8.66
N PRO A 791 14.63 -2.91 7.53
CA PRO A 791 13.80 -1.92 6.85
C PRO A 791 12.31 -1.94 7.26
N HIS A 792 11.93 -2.67 8.31
CA HIS A 792 10.54 -2.87 8.72
C HIS A 792 10.14 -2.05 9.96
N GLN A 793 10.71 -0.85 10.12
CA GLN A 793 10.32 0.07 11.18
C GLN A 793 8.82 0.36 11.15
N THR A 794 8.23 0.69 12.31
CA THR A 794 6.77 0.83 12.43
C THR A 794 6.20 1.93 11.53
N THR A 795 5.02 1.70 10.95
CA THR A 795 4.28 2.71 10.17
C THR A 795 3.74 3.86 11.04
N LEU A 796 3.77 3.74 12.36
CA LEU A 796 3.42 4.85 13.27
C LEU A 796 4.48 5.94 13.27
N ASP A 797 5.72 5.63 12.91
CA ASP A 797 6.76 6.62 12.69
C ASP A 797 6.56 7.32 11.35
N GLN A 798 6.08 8.55 11.41
CA GLN A 798 5.83 9.42 10.27
C GLN A 798 6.71 10.68 10.31
N PHE A 799 7.78 10.68 11.13
CA PHE A 799 8.63 11.84 11.39
C PHE A 799 10.07 11.62 10.90
N PHE A 800 10.23 11.09 9.69
CA PHE A 800 11.53 10.75 9.14
C PHE A 800 12.49 11.93 9.17
N ASP A 801 13.67 11.72 9.75
CA ASP A 801 14.79 12.64 9.61
C ASP A 801 15.51 12.43 8.25
N GLU A 802 16.53 13.21 8.00
CA GLU A 802 17.25 13.16 6.74
C GLU A 802 17.97 11.82 6.56
N GLU A 803 18.57 11.26 7.63
CA GLU A 803 19.28 9.98 7.58
C GLU A 803 18.30 8.82 7.30
N GLN A 804 17.16 8.80 7.98
CA GLN A 804 16.12 7.80 7.79
C GLN A 804 15.51 7.89 6.39
N PHE A 805 15.18 9.10 5.94
CA PHE A 805 14.64 9.33 4.60
C PHE A 805 15.61 8.80 3.53
N GLU A 806 16.89 9.16 3.64
CA GLU A 806 17.89 8.77 2.65
C GLU A 806 18.19 7.27 2.69
N ALA A 807 18.19 6.62 3.86
CA ALA A 807 18.38 5.19 3.97
C ALA A 807 17.29 4.40 3.21
N TYR A 808 16.01 4.78 3.35
CA TYR A 808 14.92 4.14 2.61
C TYR A 808 14.92 4.48 1.12
N ARG A 809 15.23 5.72 0.75
CA ARG A 809 15.30 6.13 -0.65
C ARG A 809 16.42 5.37 -1.38
N GLN A 810 17.62 5.32 -0.79
CA GLN A 810 18.76 4.61 -1.37
C GLN A 810 18.56 3.10 -1.41
N LEU A 811 17.81 2.53 -0.46
CA LEU A 811 17.42 1.13 -0.55
C LEU A 811 16.50 0.90 -1.76
N GLY A 812 15.56 1.82 -2.03
CA GLY A 812 14.72 1.77 -3.24
C GLY A 812 15.54 1.85 -4.53
N VAL A 813 16.56 2.73 -4.56
CA VAL A 813 17.51 2.84 -5.67
C VAL A 813 18.25 1.52 -5.87
N HIS A 814 18.83 0.97 -4.78
CA HIS A 814 19.59 -0.29 -4.82
C HIS A 814 18.75 -1.46 -5.35
N VAL A 815 17.52 -1.62 -4.84
CA VAL A 815 16.59 -2.66 -5.30
C VAL A 815 16.27 -2.55 -6.80
N ALA A 816 16.03 -1.33 -7.26
CA ALA A 816 15.70 -1.11 -8.67
C ALA A 816 16.91 -1.33 -9.58
N GLU A 817 18.09 -0.83 -9.20
CA GLU A 817 19.33 -0.99 -9.99
C GLU A 817 19.74 -2.45 -10.13
N GLY A 818 19.53 -3.28 -9.10
CA GLY A 818 19.77 -4.71 -9.17
C GLY A 818 19.02 -5.42 -10.29
N LEU A 819 17.89 -4.88 -10.73
CA LEU A 819 17.11 -5.41 -11.86
C LEU A 819 17.65 -4.98 -13.24
N PHE A 820 18.67 -4.13 -13.27
CA PHE A 820 19.40 -3.73 -14.47
C PHE A 820 20.83 -4.30 -14.48
N ALA A 821 21.13 -5.25 -13.57
CA ALA A 821 22.41 -5.93 -13.55
C ALA A 821 22.70 -6.57 -14.91
N ARG A 822 23.93 -6.42 -15.39
CA ARG A 822 24.37 -6.86 -16.73
C ARG A 822 24.20 -8.36 -16.93
N ALA A 823 24.50 -9.16 -15.88
CA ALA A 823 24.30 -10.60 -15.89
C ALA A 823 22.82 -10.99 -16.03
N LEU A 824 21.91 -10.23 -15.41
CA LEU A 824 20.47 -10.48 -15.46
C LEU A 824 19.87 -10.13 -16.83
N LEU A 825 20.38 -9.10 -17.49
CA LEU A 825 19.88 -8.62 -18.78
C LEU A 825 20.74 -9.06 -19.98
N HIS A 826 21.76 -9.92 -19.76
CA HIS A 826 22.71 -10.32 -20.80
C HIS A 826 23.35 -9.14 -21.55
N GLY A 827 23.68 -8.07 -20.85
CA GLY A 827 24.23 -6.84 -21.40
C GLY A 827 23.25 -5.99 -22.23
N LEU A 828 21.97 -6.35 -22.26
CA LEU A 828 20.93 -5.55 -22.95
C LEU A 828 20.59 -4.30 -22.15
N GLU A 829 20.43 -3.18 -22.83
CA GLU A 829 19.88 -1.96 -22.26
C GLU A 829 18.43 -1.77 -22.80
N PRO A 830 17.43 -2.15 -22.02
CA PRO A 830 16.04 -2.11 -22.50
C PRO A 830 15.55 -0.67 -22.62
N ALA A 831 15.14 -0.26 -23.81
CA ALA A 831 14.59 1.06 -24.09
C ALA A 831 13.08 1.19 -23.76
N THR A 832 12.41 0.06 -23.48
CA THR A 832 10.97 -0.02 -23.18
C THR A 832 10.69 -1.00 -22.04
N VAL A 833 9.57 -0.80 -21.33
CA VAL A 833 9.11 -1.74 -20.30
C VAL A 833 8.88 -3.15 -20.88
N ARG A 834 8.31 -3.27 -22.09
CA ARG A 834 8.14 -4.58 -22.76
C ARG A 834 9.48 -5.28 -22.94
N GLY A 835 10.50 -4.59 -23.44
CA GLY A 835 11.85 -5.14 -23.63
C GLY A 835 12.49 -5.55 -22.31
N TRP A 836 12.31 -4.73 -21.26
CA TRP A 836 12.80 -5.03 -19.92
C TRP A 836 12.14 -6.30 -19.34
N PHE A 837 10.80 -6.39 -19.41
CA PHE A 837 10.10 -7.59 -18.95
C PHE A 837 10.47 -8.85 -19.77
N ALA A 838 10.71 -8.71 -21.08
CA ALA A 838 11.18 -9.82 -21.91
C ALA A 838 12.56 -10.32 -21.47
N ALA A 839 13.51 -9.42 -21.19
CA ALA A 839 14.83 -9.76 -20.69
C ALA A 839 14.75 -10.41 -19.29
N LEU A 840 13.95 -9.83 -18.38
CA LEU A 840 13.73 -10.40 -17.05
C LEU A 840 13.04 -11.76 -17.09
N ALA A 841 12.07 -11.96 -17.98
CA ALA A 841 11.33 -13.21 -18.10
C ALA A 841 12.24 -14.38 -18.47
N ARG A 842 13.23 -14.17 -19.34
CA ARG A 842 14.22 -15.21 -19.71
C ARG A 842 14.96 -15.77 -18.50
N ASN A 843 15.20 -14.93 -17.47
CA ASN A 843 16.08 -15.24 -16.35
C ASN A 843 15.35 -15.44 -15.01
N LEU A 844 14.22 -14.81 -14.80
CA LEU A 844 13.49 -14.83 -13.53
C LEU A 844 12.17 -15.62 -13.58
N LEU A 845 11.62 -15.86 -14.77
CA LEU A 845 10.35 -16.55 -14.88
C LEU A 845 10.55 -18.06 -14.81
N LEU A 846 9.92 -18.70 -13.84
CA LEU A 846 9.96 -20.15 -13.74
C LEU A 846 9.15 -20.78 -14.87
N PRO A 847 9.61 -21.94 -15.43
CA PRO A 847 8.80 -22.71 -16.38
C PRO A 847 7.45 -23.09 -15.80
N GLU A 848 6.41 -23.17 -16.63
CA GLU A 848 5.12 -23.75 -16.19
C GLU A 848 5.35 -25.22 -15.76
N ARG A 849 4.84 -25.56 -14.58
CA ARG A 849 4.87 -26.93 -14.05
C ARG A 849 3.81 -27.82 -14.70
#